data_fb75c7a6a06a83cb0b4910250f77d11b
#
_entry.id   fb75c7a6a06a83cb0b4910250f77d11b
#
_cell.length_a   1.000
_cell.length_b   1.000
_cell.length_c   1.000
_cell.angle_alpha   90.00
_cell.angle_beta   90.00
_cell.angle_gamma   90.00
#
_symmetry.space_group_name_H-M   'P 1'
#
loop_
_entity.id
_entity.type
_entity.pdbx_description
1 polymer ?
#
loop_
_entity_poly.entity_id
_entity_poly.type
_entity_poly.pdbx_seq_one_letter_code
_entity_poly.pdbx_strand_id
1 'polypeptide(L)'
;MRGILTLLAGVCAGAIAFPAYAQDAAAEEVDSTEIIVTAQRSNQRLQDVPIAVSAFNTEALEKQQIKNTSDLQLSLPNITFTKTNFTGASFTIRGIGDLCVGTTCDSATAIHLNDAPLAGTRLFEGEFYDLAQIEVLRGPQGTLYGRNATSGVINFRTARPSLAGAAANVELEYGNYNSVKAKGMINVPLGDVAAVRVAGFYLNREGYTTNIFNNTKIDDRDMYGVRGSIRIEPGPGTTIDLMAQYFHEKDNRTRIQKQMCQRDPTGVLGCLNGKRDFQVTNANTTFVGVLTSREFFATQGLPASLALGSIYGTDAYSGAVNPADFRTVSTDHVPTYDTQEWIIQGSIEQDLGGGLKLKVGGNYQKVDLDSSQDYNLSVQNRAVYAGALNTLAFFAAPATPGNPLNGAGLPVAYFAPVAAALIPNGPNGLLCTSLPVESGTGAFGGNRMCSLTPQDFDRSNQNQSSWSAEAIISSDFDGPFNFLIGGIYSKFHLTENSYYVNAFGIDYFTGVFGAFTALSTGRPPSYLGTPFFRNNTDDLAITTYGLFGEAYVSFSDKLKLTLGIRYNNDSKTVKARSTLASFLVPFGSTDATATPYGAGFDADPATVCALPGSNRLGAIGSVAGCEAFQVRTVKFAEWTGRAVLNYEITPDNMVYASYSRGYKSGGINPPLQPIFAVSDTFSPEFVNAFEVGSKNNFGKIQVNLTGFYYDYKDLQLSRIVARTSVNDNVSAKIYGLEAEVVINPTKELSINMNASYLHTEVSSDKFLANPRDFGAGRADAVIIKDITNGANCAVGSNSGNVAGVNTFVATVNSIINAGLVPGLKAGANLQNPTAFPSGSGIASTGAFGICGVLSAAAAGAFGAGVIPTGGVTVYSSGIPTNIKGNKLPGAPDYKFAAGIQYAAPMGDLTLTPRADFIYTGKSVGNIFGGFINEVPSFTQVNAQIQLDGPNKKWFARAWIQNVFDKDSITGLYVTDQSSGNFTNVFTLEPRRYGVAVGMKF
;
A
#
# COMPACT_ATOMS: atom_id res chain seq x y z
N MET A 1 -20.18 -7.22 23.34
CA MET A 1 -21.44 -6.81 22.68
C MET A 1 -22.49 -6.21 23.63
N ARG A 2 -22.94 -6.86 24.72
CA ARG A 2 -23.94 -6.27 25.62
C ARG A 2 -23.49 -5.02 26.38
N GLY A 3 -22.22 -4.83 26.69
CA GLY A 3 -21.73 -3.70 27.48
C GLY A 3 -21.66 -2.35 26.74
N ILE A 4 -21.40 -2.34 25.44
CA ILE A 4 -21.27 -1.10 24.63
C ILE A 4 -22.63 -0.55 24.25
N LEU A 5 -23.61 -1.41 23.95
CA LEU A 5 -25.00 -0.97 23.74
C LEU A 5 -25.61 -0.38 25.03
N THR A 6 -25.24 -0.87 26.19
CA THR A 6 -25.70 -0.36 27.48
C THR A 6 -25.05 1.01 27.80
N LEU A 7 -23.81 1.27 27.38
CA LEU A 7 -23.18 2.58 27.53
C LEU A 7 -23.80 3.62 26.59
N LEU A 8 -24.04 3.27 25.32
CA LEU A 8 -24.72 4.17 24.37
C LEU A 8 -26.18 4.43 24.76
N ALA A 9 -26.91 3.41 25.23
CA ALA A 9 -28.27 3.59 25.73
C ALA A 9 -28.30 4.40 27.03
N GLY A 10 -27.29 4.27 27.91
CA GLY A 10 -27.18 5.03 29.15
C GLY A 10 -26.89 6.52 28.91
N VAL A 11 -26.06 6.86 27.89
CA VAL A 11 -25.79 8.25 27.51
C VAL A 11 -27.02 8.88 26.87
N CYS A 12 -27.79 8.16 26.05
CA CYS A 12 -29.06 8.68 25.49
C CYS A 12 -30.15 8.88 26.55
N ALA A 13 -30.24 8.02 27.57
CA ALA A 13 -31.23 8.19 28.63
C ALA A 13 -30.91 9.34 29.59
N GLY A 14 -29.61 9.69 29.79
CA GLY A 14 -29.20 10.83 30.60
C GLY A 14 -29.43 12.21 29.93
N ALA A 15 -29.47 12.24 28.59
CA ALA A 15 -29.67 13.50 27.84
C ALA A 15 -31.15 14.00 27.83
N ILE A 16 -32.10 13.17 28.18
CA ILE A 16 -33.55 13.53 28.18
C ILE A 16 -33.96 14.35 29.42
N ALA A 17 -33.10 14.49 30.43
CA ALA A 17 -33.47 15.07 31.73
C ALA A 17 -33.02 16.53 31.94
N PHE A 18 -32.50 17.25 30.94
CA PHE A 18 -32.15 18.65 31.08
C PHE A 18 -33.27 19.54 30.52
N PRO A 19 -33.82 20.53 31.26
CA PRO A 19 -34.77 21.48 30.75
C PRO A 19 -34.05 22.43 29.76
N ALA A 20 -34.47 22.44 28.51
CA ALA A 20 -33.98 23.36 27.50
C ALA A 20 -34.52 24.79 27.80
N TYR A 21 -33.65 25.65 28.27
CA TYR A 21 -33.87 27.09 28.16
C TYR A 21 -33.34 27.53 26.79
N ALA A 22 -34.26 27.63 25.84
CA ALA A 22 -33.96 28.23 24.53
C ALA A 22 -34.01 29.74 24.72
N GLN A 23 -32.88 30.39 24.68
CA GLN A 23 -32.80 31.85 24.46
C GLN A 23 -32.53 32.04 22.97
N ASP A 24 -33.49 32.61 22.24
CA ASP A 24 -33.37 33.03 20.86
C ASP A 24 -32.25 34.09 20.74
N ALA A 25 -31.04 33.68 20.47
CA ALA A 25 -30.05 34.59 19.92
C ALA A 25 -30.25 34.57 18.41
N ALA A 26 -30.67 35.71 17.85
CA ALA A 26 -30.71 35.94 16.42
C ALA A 26 -29.32 35.70 15.85
N ALA A 27 -29.12 34.53 15.25
CA ALA A 27 -27.97 34.28 14.42
C ALA A 27 -28.11 35.18 13.19
N GLU A 28 -27.16 36.07 12.96
CA GLU A 28 -26.99 36.70 11.65
C GLU A 28 -26.97 35.55 10.61
N GLU A 29 -27.84 35.61 9.61
CA GLU A 29 -27.81 34.73 8.45
C GLU A 29 -26.48 34.94 7.72
N VAL A 30 -25.44 34.22 8.15
CA VAL A 30 -24.23 34.02 7.34
C VAL A 30 -24.71 33.30 6.08
N ASP A 31 -24.53 33.90 4.94
CA ASP A 31 -24.87 33.36 3.64
C ASP A 31 -24.32 31.94 3.54
N SER A 32 -25.18 30.94 3.59
CA SER A 32 -24.82 29.51 3.75
C SER A 32 -24.01 28.90 2.59
N THR A 33 -23.57 29.73 1.64
CA THR A 33 -22.77 29.37 0.47
C THR A 33 -21.27 29.60 0.62
N GLU A 34 -20.84 30.33 1.66
CA GLU A 34 -19.44 30.72 1.79
C GLU A 34 -18.63 29.67 2.60
N ILE A 35 -17.71 28.97 1.92
CA ILE A 35 -16.82 27.99 2.56
C ILE A 35 -15.53 28.69 3.01
N ILE A 36 -15.27 28.67 4.32
CA ILE A 36 -14.00 29.15 4.90
C ILE A 36 -13.02 28.00 4.93
N VAL A 37 -11.79 28.22 4.48
CA VAL A 37 -10.71 27.24 4.46
C VAL A 37 -9.50 27.76 5.24
N THR A 38 -8.65 26.81 5.67
CA THR A 38 -7.41 27.13 6.40
C THR A 38 -6.15 26.72 5.62
N ALA A 39 -6.32 26.57 4.32
CA ALA A 39 -5.30 26.09 3.38
C ALA A 39 -3.97 26.87 3.44
N GLN A 40 -3.98 28.11 3.87
CA GLN A 40 -2.78 28.96 4.06
C GLN A 40 -2.45 29.22 5.54
N ARG A 41 -2.84 28.32 6.45
CA ARG A 41 -2.67 28.47 7.89
C ARG A 41 -3.40 29.69 8.48
N SER A 42 -4.33 30.27 7.75
CA SER A 42 -5.22 31.37 8.14
C SER A 42 -6.65 31.11 7.62
N ASN A 43 -7.65 31.62 8.32
CA ASN A 43 -9.05 31.48 7.87
C ASN A 43 -9.30 32.42 6.71
N GLN A 44 -9.66 31.86 5.55
CA GLN A 44 -9.92 32.63 4.31
C GLN A 44 -11.12 32.03 3.59
N ARG A 45 -11.84 32.85 2.83
CA ARG A 45 -12.88 32.32 1.93
C ARG A 45 -12.23 31.46 0.84
N LEU A 46 -12.85 30.34 0.50
CA LEU A 46 -12.36 29.43 -0.55
C LEU A 46 -12.03 30.18 -1.86
N GLN A 47 -12.82 31.20 -2.21
CA GLN A 47 -12.64 31.99 -3.43
C GLN A 47 -11.46 32.95 -3.37
N ASP A 48 -11.00 33.37 -2.18
CA ASP A 48 -9.88 34.30 -2.02
C ASP A 48 -8.52 33.59 -1.95
N VAL A 49 -8.51 32.26 -1.88
CA VAL A 49 -7.26 31.49 -1.76
C VAL A 49 -6.68 31.22 -3.16
N PRO A 50 -5.50 31.80 -3.52
CA PRO A 50 -4.93 31.70 -4.87
C PRO A 50 -4.16 30.40 -5.11
N ILE A 51 -4.80 29.26 -4.87
CA ILE A 51 -4.33 27.90 -5.15
C ILE A 51 -5.51 27.02 -5.53
N ALA A 52 -5.22 25.88 -6.18
CA ALA A 52 -6.24 24.85 -6.44
C ALA A 52 -6.59 24.11 -5.14
N VAL A 53 -7.73 24.43 -4.54
CA VAL A 53 -8.22 23.82 -3.33
C VAL A 53 -9.71 23.48 -3.45
N SER A 54 -10.08 22.28 -2.99
CA SER A 54 -11.48 21.85 -2.82
C SER A 54 -11.75 21.63 -1.35
N ALA A 55 -12.92 22.04 -0.89
CA ALA A 55 -13.31 21.87 0.51
C ALA A 55 -14.73 21.29 0.61
N PHE A 56 -14.92 20.36 1.53
CA PHE A 56 -16.19 19.73 1.82
C PHE A 56 -16.49 19.92 3.31
N ASN A 57 -17.50 20.72 3.60
CA ASN A 57 -18.05 20.80 4.95
C ASN A 57 -18.93 19.59 5.27
N THR A 58 -19.39 19.45 6.51
CA THR A 58 -20.22 18.33 6.98
C THR A 58 -21.41 18.07 6.08
N GLU A 59 -22.14 19.14 5.68
CA GLU A 59 -23.33 19.03 4.81
C GLU A 59 -22.99 18.52 3.39
N ALA A 60 -21.88 18.99 2.81
CA ALA A 60 -21.41 18.53 1.51
C ALA A 60 -20.98 17.05 1.55
N LEU A 61 -20.30 16.61 2.62
CA LEU A 61 -19.93 15.21 2.82
C LEU A 61 -21.18 14.31 2.90
N GLU A 62 -22.19 14.69 3.66
CA GLU A 62 -23.45 13.95 3.77
C GLU A 62 -24.22 13.92 2.44
N LYS A 63 -24.39 15.06 1.77
CA LYS A 63 -25.11 15.18 0.50
C LYS A 63 -24.45 14.40 -0.64
N GLN A 64 -23.12 14.38 -0.71
CA GLN A 64 -22.37 13.67 -1.75
C GLN A 64 -22.05 12.23 -1.39
N GLN A 65 -22.56 11.73 -0.25
CA GLN A 65 -22.33 10.39 0.27
C GLN A 65 -20.81 10.07 0.42
N ILE A 66 -20.01 11.07 0.80
CA ILE A 66 -18.58 10.90 1.04
C ILE A 66 -18.41 10.42 2.47
N LYS A 67 -18.33 9.11 2.65
CA LYS A 67 -18.27 8.43 3.94
C LYS A 67 -16.84 8.07 4.37
N ASN A 68 -15.94 7.90 3.39
CA ASN A 68 -14.55 7.51 3.56
C ASN A 68 -13.68 8.07 2.42
N THR A 69 -12.40 7.74 2.42
CA THR A 69 -11.45 8.20 1.40
C THR A 69 -11.69 7.63 0.01
N SER A 70 -12.23 6.41 -0.09
CA SER A 70 -12.58 5.84 -1.39
C SER A 70 -13.70 6.62 -2.07
N ASP A 71 -14.65 7.14 -1.29
CA ASP A 71 -15.72 7.99 -1.82
C ASP A 71 -15.18 9.38 -2.21
N LEU A 72 -14.23 9.93 -1.42
CA LEU A 72 -13.64 11.25 -1.68
C LEU A 72 -13.02 11.36 -3.07
N GLN A 73 -12.32 10.31 -3.56
CA GLN A 73 -11.75 10.32 -4.90
C GLN A 73 -12.81 10.48 -6.01
N LEU A 74 -14.05 10.05 -5.78
CA LEU A 74 -15.11 10.10 -6.78
C LEU A 74 -15.61 11.54 -7.03
N SER A 75 -15.47 12.41 -6.04
CA SER A 75 -15.98 13.78 -6.04
C SER A 75 -14.92 14.85 -6.36
N LEU A 76 -13.69 14.45 -6.71
CA LEU A 76 -12.56 15.38 -6.91
C LEU A 76 -11.91 15.23 -8.29
N PRO A 77 -11.48 16.33 -8.95
CA PRO A 77 -10.70 16.26 -10.17
C PRO A 77 -9.27 15.76 -9.88
N ASN A 78 -8.67 15.01 -10.81
CA ASN A 78 -7.29 14.54 -10.79
C ASN A 78 -6.84 13.86 -9.49
N ILE A 79 -7.75 13.24 -8.75
CA ILE A 79 -7.44 12.45 -7.55
C ILE A 79 -7.90 11.02 -7.75
N THR A 80 -7.01 10.07 -7.47
CA THR A 80 -7.33 8.65 -7.35
C THR A 80 -6.86 8.13 -6.01
N PHE A 81 -7.54 7.10 -5.52
CA PHE A 81 -7.18 6.38 -4.31
C PHE A 81 -7.16 4.90 -4.63
N THR A 82 -6.10 4.21 -4.30
CA THR A 82 -6.00 2.77 -4.48
C THR A 82 -5.36 2.11 -3.28
N LYS A 83 -5.77 0.89 -3.01
CA LYS A 83 -5.10 0.00 -2.07
C LYS A 83 -3.82 -0.53 -2.70
N THR A 84 -2.90 -0.97 -1.87
CA THR A 84 -1.69 -1.67 -2.28
C THR A 84 -1.68 -3.09 -1.71
N ASN A 85 -0.80 -3.92 -2.25
CA ASN A 85 -0.67 -5.31 -1.80
C ASN A 85 -0.10 -5.46 -0.37
N PHE A 86 0.48 -4.39 0.20
CA PHE A 86 1.24 -4.43 1.45
C PHE A 86 0.58 -3.63 2.59
N THR A 87 -0.74 -3.67 2.69
CA THR A 87 -1.54 -2.93 3.70
C THR A 87 -1.45 -1.40 3.63
N GLY A 88 -0.81 -0.85 2.61
CA GLY A 88 -0.80 0.58 2.34
C GLY A 88 -1.98 0.99 1.46
N ALA A 89 -2.34 2.26 1.52
CA ALA A 89 -3.21 2.91 0.56
C ALA A 89 -2.49 4.14 0.02
N SER A 90 -2.72 4.49 -1.24
CA SER A 90 -2.07 5.61 -1.89
C SER A 90 -3.09 6.56 -2.49
N PHE A 91 -2.92 7.84 -2.19
CA PHE A 91 -3.52 8.92 -2.96
C PHE A 91 -2.59 9.30 -4.10
N THR A 92 -3.17 9.45 -5.27
CA THR A 92 -2.50 10.06 -6.42
C THR A 92 -3.20 11.35 -6.75
N ILE A 93 -2.51 12.48 -6.65
CA ILE A 93 -3.03 13.82 -6.98
C ILE A 93 -2.25 14.32 -8.20
N ARG A 94 -2.97 14.66 -9.31
CA ARG A 94 -2.35 15.11 -10.56
C ARG A 94 -1.26 14.18 -11.09
N GLY A 95 -1.47 12.85 -10.96
CA GLY A 95 -0.54 11.83 -11.42
C GLY A 95 0.67 11.60 -10.53
N ILE A 96 0.77 12.27 -9.38
CA ILE A 96 1.82 12.07 -8.38
C ILE A 96 1.22 11.29 -7.22
N GLY A 97 1.71 10.07 -7.00
CA GLY A 97 1.27 9.17 -5.93
C GLY A 97 2.44 8.46 -5.27
N ASP A 98 2.12 7.54 -4.37
CA ASP A 98 3.12 6.76 -3.65
C ASP A 98 3.59 5.59 -4.52
N LEU A 99 4.43 5.90 -5.50
CA LEU A 99 5.08 4.92 -6.37
C LEU A 99 6.28 4.24 -5.69
N CYS A 100 6.70 4.75 -4.54
CA CYS A 100 7.73 4.20 -3.67
C CYS A 100 7.08 3.27 -2.65
N VAL A 101 7.48 1.99 -2.65
CA VAL A 101 7.04 0.98 -1.69
C VAL A 101 8.22 0.55 -0.85
N GLY A 102 8.09 0.65 0.46
CA GLY A 102 9.14 0.28 1.41
C GLY A 102 9.02 1.07 2.71
N THR A 103 9.62 0.56 3.76
CA THR A 103 9.50 1.13 5.11
C THR A 103 10.07 2.54 5.22
N THR A 104 11.12 2.85 4.45
CA THR A 104 11.79 4.15 4.46
C THR A 104 11.21 5.13 3.44
N CYS A 105 10.21 4.71 2.65
CA CYS A 105 9.51 5.55 1.69
C CYS A 105 8.58 6.53 2.38
N ASP A 106 8.62 7.77 1.96
CA ASP A 106 7.66 8.78 2.37
C ASP A 106 6.47 8.85 1.39
N SER A 107 5.33 9.33 1.88
CA SER A 107 4.16 9.63 1.04
C SER A 107 4.41 10.85 0.17
N ALA A 108 3.81 10.90 -1.02
CA ALA A 108 3.81 12.09 -1.88
C ALA A 108 2.68 13.07 -1.51
N THR A 109 1.59 12.54 -0.93
CA THR A 109 0.46 13.32 -0.41
C THR A 109 0.62 13.47 1.10
N ALA A 110 0.72 14.69 1.60
CA ALA A 110 0.75 14.96 3.03
C ALA A 110 -0.67 14.88 3.61
N ILE A 111 -0.81 14.14 4.69
CA ILE A 111 -2.08 14.00 5.40
C ILE A 111 -1.97 14.69 6.75
N HIS A 112 -2.96 15.51 7.04
CA HIS A 112 -3.05 16.28 8.28
C HIS A 112 -4.38 16.05 8.98
N LEU A 113 -4.35 16.09 10.29
CA LEU A 113 -5.54 16.17 11.14
C LEU A 113 -5.43 17.43 11.98
N ASN A 114 -6.36 18.40 11.81
CA ASN A 114 -6.31 19.71 12.48
C ASN A 114 -4.96 20.42 12.29
N ASP A 115 -4.43 20.42 11.06
CA ASP A 115 -3.15 20.98 10.65
C ASP A 115 -1.90 20.23 11.13
N ALA A 116 -2.01 19.23 12.02
CA ALA A 116 -0.88 18.42 12.48
C ALA A 116 -0.63 17.25 11.51
N PRO A 117 0.63 16.98 11.13
CA PRO A 117 0.94 15.89 10.20
C PRO A 117 0.69 14.52 10.84
N LEU A 118 0.09 13.61 10.09
CA LEU A 118 -0.04 12.20 10.42
C LEU A 118 1.04 11.39 9.70
N ALA A 119 1.60 10.41 10.40
CA ALA A 119 2.57 9.49 9.83
C ALA A 119 1.85 8.22 9.35
N GLY A 120 1.95 7.97 8.03
CA GLY A 120 1.39 6.78 7.39
C GLY A 120 -0.01 6.96 6.82
N THR A 121 -0.27 6.21 5.75
CA THR A 121 -1.49 6.31 4.94
C THR A 121 -2.51 5.20 5.23
N ARG A 122 -2.26 4.34 6.21
CA ARG A 122 -3.02 3.10 6.43
C ARG A 122 -4.40 3.31 7.03
N LEU A 123 -4.62 4.42 7.69
CA LEU A 123 -5.85 4.73 8.45
C LEU A 123 -6.97 5.35 7.62
N PHE A 124 -6.72 5.61 6.34
CA PHE A 124 -7.69 6.30 5.48
C PHE A 124 -8.83 5.41 4.98
N GLU A 125 -8.89 4.16 5.39
CA GLU A 125 -10.03 3.29 5.11
C GLU A 125 -11.12 3.35 6.17
N GLY A 126 -10.92 4.12 7.25
CA GLY A 126 -11.91 4.35 8.29
C GLY A 126 -13.07 5.25 7.85
N GLU A 127 -14.18 5.17 8.59
CA GLU A 127 -15.36 6.01 8.37
C GLU A 127 -15.16 7.43 8.88
N PHE A 128 -15.61 8.41 8.10
CA PHE A 128 -15.61 9.81 8.55
C PHE A 128 -16.75 10.04 9.56
N TYR A 129 -16.40 10.65 10.68
CA TYR A 129 -17.35 11.00 11.71
C TYR A 129 -16.96 12.32 12.37
N ASP A 130 -17.96 13.14 12.67
CA ASP A 130 -17.83 14.42 13.37
C ASP A 130 -16.68 15.30 12.84
N LEU A 131 -16.60 15.40 11.49
CA LEU A 131 -15.70 16.31 10.80
C LEU A 131 -16.40 17.64 10.57
N ALA A 132 -15.72 18.75 10.81
CA ALA A 132 -16.15 20.08 10.37
C ALA A 132 -15.92 20.22 8.87
N GLN A 133 -14.79 19.71 8.35
CA GLN A 133 -14.38 19.94 6.99
C GLN A 133 -13.29 18.98 6.54
N ILE A 134 -13.23 18.71 5.23
CA ILE A 134 -12.06 18.13 4.55
C ILE A 134 -11.58 19.15 3.53
N GLU A 135 -10.30 19.51 3.60
CA GLU A 135 -9.65 20.41 2.65
C GLU A 135 -8.64 19.60 1.82
N VAL A 136 -8.72 19.73 0.49
CA VAL A 136 -7.81 19.05 -0.43
C VAL A 136 -7.10 20.09 -1.29
N LEU A 137 -5.80 20.29 -1.00
CA LEU A 137 -4.93 21.20 -1.70
C LEU A 137 -4.18 20.42 -2.77
N ARG A 138 -4.32 20.79 -4.01
CA ARG A 138 -3.67 20.13 -5.14
C ARG A 138 -2.43 20.89 -5.54
N GLY A 139 -1.38 20.14 -5.90
CA GLY A 139 -0.06 20.68 -6.21
C GLY A 139 0.84 20.86 -5.00
N PRO A 140 2.15 21.13 -5.20
CA PRO A 140 3.12 21.12 -4.12
C PRO A 140 2.84 22.18 -3.06
N GLN A 141 2.80 21.74 -1.80
CA GLN A 141 2.56 22.58 -0.63
C GLN A 141 3.77 22.57 0.34
N GLY A 142 4.97 22.40 -0.21
CA GLY A 142 6.19 22.17 0.57
C GLY A 142 6.55 23.30 1.55
N THR A 143 6.12 24.54 1.34
CA THR A 143 6.44 25.69 2.20
C THR A 143 5.72 25.58 3.55
N LEU A 144 4.40 25.54 3.56
CA LEU A 144 3.60 25.57 4.81
C LEU A 144 3.39 24.20 5.44
N TYR A 145 3.27 23.14 4.61
CA TYR A 145 2.98 21.80 5.09
C TYR A 145 4.23 20.90 5.16
N GLY A 146 5.33 21.35 4.56
CA GLY A 146 6.63 20.71 4.68
C GLY A 146 6.91 19.63 3.66
N ARG A 147 7.77 18.69 4.06
CA ARG A 147 8.12 17.52 3.24
C ARG A 147 6.89 16.67 2.94
N ASN A 148 6.98 15.83 1.93
CA ASN A 148 5.92 14.86 1.58
C ASN A 148 4.60 15.49 1.08
N ALA A 149 4.62 16.76 0.71
CA ALA A 149 3.52 17.47 0.09
C ALA A 149 3.83 17.79 -1.38
N THR A 150 4.40 16.84 -2.13
CA THR A 150 4.78 17.03 -3.53
C THR A 150 3.58 16.93 -4.46
N SER A 151 2.60 16.09 -4.15
CA SER A 151 1.34 16.00 -4.90
C SER A 151 0.27 16.96 -4.39
N GLY A 152 0.26 17.20 -3.08
CA GLY A 152 -0.74 18.00 -2.40
C GLY A 152 -0.89 17.66 -0.92
N VAL A 153 -1.97 18.17 -0.33
CA VAL A 153 -2.31 17.98 1.09
C VAL A 153 -3.78 17.62 1.21
N ILE A 154 -4.09 16.67 2.07
CA ILE A 154 -5.45 16.42 2.55
C ILE A 154 -5.47 16.73 4.05
N ASN A 155 -6.24 17.75 4.44
CA ASN A 155 -6.36 18.18 5.82
C ASN A 155 -7.78 17.87 6.33
N PHE A 156 -7.88 16.94 7.27
CA PHE A 156 -9.11 16.61 7.98
C PHE A 156 -9.27 17.54 9.18
N ARG A 157 -10.39 18.21 9.26
CA ARG A 157 -10.70 19.09 10.39
C ARG A 157 -11.86 18.52 11.20
N THR A 158 -11.59 18.23 12.46
CA THR A 158 -12.62 17.74 13.38
C THR A 158 -13.49 18.89 13.87
N ALA A 159 -14.75 18.60 14.16
CA ALA A 159 -15.62 19.57 14.82
C ALA A 159 -15.08 19.87 16.23
N ARG A 160 -14.93 21.14 16.56
CA ARG A 160 -14.41 21.60 17.85
C ARG A 160 -15.52 21.75 18.88
N PRO A 161 -15.22 21.63 20.19
CA PRO A 161 -16.16 21.96 21.24
C PRO A 161 -16.63 23.42 21.11
N SER A 162 -17.93 23.65 21.32
CA SER A 162 -18.58 24.99 21.23
C SER A 162 -19.07 25.45 22.58
N LEU A 163 -18.73 26.67 22.95
CA LEU A 163 -19.23 27.33 24.16
C LEU A 163 -20.66 27.89 23.97
N ALA A 164 -21.13 28.00 22.72
CA ALA A 164 -22.43 28.63 22.40
C ALA A 164 -23.66 27.93 22.97
N GLY A 165 -23.55 26.59 23.24
CA GLY A 165 -24.65 25.83 23.78
C GLY A 165 -24.45 24.33 23.80
N ALA A 166 -25.30 23.65 24.55
CA ALA A 166 -25.38 22.19 24.50
C ALA A 166 -25.96 21.73 23.15
N ALA A 167 -25.38 20.69 22.57
CA ALA A 167 -25.87 20.11 21.32
C ALA A 167 -25.60 18.61 21.32
N ALA A 168 -26.47 17.84 20.68
CA ALA A 168 -26.27 16.42 20.45
C ALA A 168 -26.81 16.01 19.10
N ASN A 169 -26.21 15.02 18.48
CA ASN A 169 -26.80 14.33 17.33
C ASN A 169 -26.60 12.82 17.41
N VAL A 170 -27.48 12.10 16.78
CA VAL A 170 -27.41 10.67 16.59
C VAL A 170 -27.89 10.32 15.19
N GLU A 171 -27.20 9.41 14.53
CA GLU A 171 -27.60 8.83 13.23
C GLU A 171 -27.47 7.31 13.32
N LEU A 172 -28.53 6.63 12.88
CA LEU A 172 -28.55 5.17 12.75
C LEU A 172 -28.80 4.83 11.27
N GLU A 173 -28.00 3.95 10.72
CA GLU A 173 -28.09 3.49 9.33
C GLU A 173 -28.16 1.97 9.30
N TYR A 174 -29.06 1.43 8.47
CA TYR A 174 -29.14 0.01 8.14
C TYR A 174 -29.09 -0.18 6.63
N GLY A 175 -28.30 -1.13 6.15
CA GLY A 175 -28.10 -1.37 4.72
C GLY A 175 -27.97 -2.84 4.35
N ASN A 176 -27.80 -3.09 3.06
CA ASN A 176 -27.52 -4.43 2.56
C ASN A 176 -26.22 -4.99 3.17
N TYR A 177 -26.03 -6.33 3.09
CA TYR A 177 -25.00 -7.08 3.80
C TYR A 177 -25.12 -6.94 5.33
N ASN A 178 -26.36 -6.86 5.86
CA ASN A 178 -26.64 -6.66 7.28
C ASN A 178 -25.82 -5.53 7.92
N SER A 179 -25.57 -4.47 7.12
CA SER A 179 -24.77 -3.33 7.56
C SER A 179 -25.53 -2.51 8.60
N VAL A 180 -24.99 -2.42 9.80
CA VAL A 180 -25.46 -1.54 10.87
C VAL A 180 -24.40 -0.48 11.13
N LYS A 181 -24.80 0.79 11.05
CA LYS A 181 -23.92 1.90 11.41
C LYS A 181 -24.61 2.83 12.38
N ALA A 182 -23.90 3.26 13.41
CA ALA A 182 -24.33 4.28 14.36
C ALA A 182 -23.26 5.36 14.46
N LYS A 183 -23.68 6.63 14.44
CA LYS A 183 -22.83 7.80 14.71
C LYS A 183 -23.51 8.66 15.75
N GLY A 184 -22.71 9.32 16.58
CA GLY A 184 -23.28 10.26 17.54
C GLY A 184 -22.25 11.25 18.06
N MET A 185 -22.71 12.38 18.51
CA MET A 185 -21.91 13.35 19.25
C MET A 185 -22.73 14.07 20.31
N ILE A 186 -22.04 14.54 21.34
CA ILE A 186 -22.54 15.43 22.35
C ILE A 186 -21.54 16.56 22.61
N ASN A 187 -22.02 17.77 22.71
CA ASN A 187 -21.28 18.97 23.08
C ASN A 187 -21.88 19.57 24.33
N VAL A 188 -21.06 19.83 25.33
CA VAL A 188 -21.52 20.40 26.61
C VAL A 188 -20.62 21.58 27.01
N PRO A 189 -21.14 22.81 27.04
CA PRO A 189 -20.44 23.95 27.67
C PRO A 189 -20.25 23.73 29.17
N LEU A 190 -19.09 24.06 29.68
CA LEU A 190 -18.74 24.06 31.10
C LEU A 190 -18.56 25.50 31.58
N GLY A 191 -19.66 26.22 31.70
CA GLY A 191 -19.65 27.67 31.92
C GLY A 191 -19.26 28.45 30.65
N ASP A 192 -18.73 29.69 30.85
CA ASP A 192 -18.44 30.59 29.73
C ASP A 192 -17.01 30.46 29.19
N VAL A 193 -16.17 29.58 29.80
CA VAL A 193 -14.75 29.47 29.48
C VAL A 193 -14.31 28.12 28.93
N ALA A 194 -15.17 27.10 29.00
CA ALA A 194 -14.78 25.78 28.52
C ALA A 194 -15.97 25.02 27.91
N ALA A 195 -15.66 24.10 27.03
CA ALA A 195 -16.63 23.15 26.49
C ALA A 195 -15.98 21.79 26.24
N VAL A 196 -16.76 20.72 26.37
CA VAL A 196 -16.36 19.35 26.07
C VAL A 196 -17.21 18.82 24.94
N ARG A 197 -16.60 18.11 24.02
CA ARG A 197 -17.26 17.40 22.91
C ARG A 197 -16.79 15.95 22.87
N VAL A 198 -17.75 15.03 22.82
CA VAL A 198 -17.48 13.60 22.63
C VAL A 198 -18.22 13.15 21.38
N ALA A 199 -17.55 12.45 20.50
CA ALA A 199 -18.12 11.90 19.28
C ALA A 199 -17.65 10.46 19.06
N GLY A 200 -18.45 9.66 18.38
CA GLY A 200 -18.05 8.30 18.05
C GLY A 200 -18.89 7.71 16.92
N PHE A 201 -18.40 6.58 16.42
CA PHE A 201 -19.13 5.77 15.46
C PHE A 201 -18.88 4.28 15.72
N TYR A 202 -19.80 3.47 15.22
CA TYR A 202 -19.71 2.01 15.13
C TYR A 202 -20.19 1.57 13.77
N LEU A 203 -19.49 0.66 13.11
CA LEU A 203 -19.89 0.01 11.87
C LEU A 203 -19.64 -1.49 11.99
N ASN A 204 -20.70 -2.27 11.75
CA ASN A 204 -20.61 -3.70 11.55
C ASN A 204 -21.36 -4.08 10.27
N ARG A 205 -20.71 -4.85 9.40
CA ARG A 205 -21.24 -5.25 8.10
C ARG A 205 -20.71 -6.62 7.73
N GLU A 206 -21.59 -7.49 7.27
CA GLU A 206 -21.20 -8.79 6.70
C GLU A 206 -20.38 -8.63 5.42
N GLY A 207 -19.54 -9.61 5.12
CA GLY A 207 -18.73 -9.66 3.91
C GLY A 207 -19.58 -9.77 2.64
N TYR A 208 -19.11 -9.11 1.59
CA TYR A 208 -19.77 -9.15 0.28
C TYR A 208 -19.10 -10.12 -0.70
N THR A 209 -17.91 -10.64 -0.40
CA THR A 209 -17.21 -11.64 -1.22
C THR A 209 -17.54 -13.04 -0.72
N THR A 210 -17.95 -13.92 -1.62
CA THR A 210 -18.26 -15.33 -1.31
C THR A 210 -17.02 -16.18 -1.48
N ASN A 211 -16.61 -16.88 -0.42
CA ASN A 211 -15.59 -17.92 -0.52
C ASN A 211 -16.28 -19.28 -0.74
N ILE A 212 -16.15 -19.83 -1.97
CA ILE A 212 -16.81 -21.08 -2.34
C ILE A 212 -16.12 -22.32 -1.77
N PHE A 213 -14.91 -22.24 -1.27
CA PHE A 213 -14.19 -23.36 -0.67
C PHE A 213 -14.87 -23.85 0.62
N ASN A 214 -15.27 -22.92 1.46
CA ASN A 214 -15.88 -23.24 2.76
C ASN A 214 -17.28 -22.60 2.96
N ASN A 215 -17.83 -22.00 1.90
CA ASN A 215 -19.13 -21.32 1.90
C ASN A 215 -19.26 -20.20 2.95
N THR A 216 -18.18 -19.44 3.16
CA THR A 216 -18.15 -18.27 4.05
C THR A 216 -18.21 -16.96 3.28
N LYS A 217 -18.44 -15.86 4.01
CA LYS A 217 -18.33 -14.49 3.49
C LYS A 217 -17.07 -13.85 4.04
N ILE A 218 -16.34 -13.16 3.18
CA ILE A 218 -15.18 -12.34 3.50
C ILE A 218 -15.37 -10.91 3.00
N ASP A 219 -14.48 -9.98 3.34
CA ASP A 219 -14.62 -8.54 3.14
C ASP A 219 -15.71 -7.92 4.01
N ASP A 220 -15.86 -8.41 5.22
CA ASP A 220 -16.70 -7.78 6.26
C ASP A 220 -16.05 -6.51 6.82
N ARG A 221 -16.73 -5.86 7.73
CA ARG A 221 -16.26 -4.71 8.50
C ARG A 221 -16.75 -4.80 9.93
N ASP A 222 -15.85 -4.65 10.89
CA ASP A 222 -16.19 -4.46 12.31
C ASP A 222 -15.23 -3.41 12.88
N MET A 223 -15.72 -2.18 13.01
CA MET A 223 -14.91 -1.06 13.43
C MET A 223 -15.66 -0.06 14.30
N TYR A 224 -14.92 0.64 15.14
CA TYR A 224 -15.43 1.76 15.91
C TYR A 224 -14.36 2.81 16.16
N GLY A 225 -14.81 4.03 16.39
CA GLY A 225 -13.96 5.14 16.80
C GLY A 225 -14.64 6.02 17.81
N VAL A 226 -13.84 6.57 18.73
CA VAL A 226 -14.28 7.52 19.74
C VAL A 226 -13.30 8.68 19.81
N ARG A 227 -13.82 9.91 19.90
CA ARG A 227 -13.06 11.13 20.05
C ARG A 227 -13.61 11.95 21.20
N GLY A 228 -12.73 12.34 22.15
CA GLY A 228 -13.00 13.33 23.17
C GLY A 228 -12.19 14.60 22.90
N SER A 229 -12.83 15.76 23.04
CA SER A 229 -12.19 17.06 22.82
C SER A 229 -12.59 18.04 23.89
N ILE A 230 -11.69 18.92 24.30
CA ILE A 230 -11.91 20.00 25.26
C ILE A 230 -11.39 21.30 24.64
N ARG A 231 -12.19 22.34 24.69
CA ARG A 231 -11.80 23.72 24.38
C ARG A 231 -11.88 24.54 25.63
N ILE A 232 -10.86 25.40 25.85
CA ILE A 232 -10.78 26.34 26.98
C ILE A 232 -10.43 27.72 26.41
N GLU A 233 -11.24 28.71 26.71
CA GLU A 233 -11.05 30.14 26.37
C GLU A 233 -10.97 30.95 27.67
N PRO A 234 -9.80 30.94 28.33
CA PRO A 234 -9.65 31.55 29.68
C PRO A 234 -9.71 33.06 29.68
N GLY A 235 -9.65 33.69 28.51
CA GLY A 235 -9.71 35.15 28.35
C GLY A 235 -9.65 35.56 26.90
N PRO A 236 -9.83 36.84 26.59
CA PRO A 236 -9.79 37.35 25.23
C PRO A 236 -8.46 37.00 24.54
N GLY A 237 -8.58 36.38 23.34
CA GLY A 237 -7.43 36.08 22.50
C GLY A 237 -6.67 34.84 22.87
N THR A 238 -7.09 34.04 23.88
CA THR A 238 -6.46 32.76 24.21
C THR A 238 -7.43 31.60 23.93
N THR A 239 -7.04 30.65 23.10
CA THR A 239 -7.80 29.41 22.86
C THR A 239 -6.89 28.21 23.07
N ILE A 240 -7.32 27.26 23.87
CA ILE A 240 -6.63 26.00 24.13
C ILE A 240 -7.55 24.87 23.66
N ASP A 241 -7.10 24.05 22.71
CA ASP A 241 -7.80 22.85 22.26
C ASP A 241 -6.99 21.60 22.62
N LEU A 242 -7.65 20.61 23.22
CA LEU A 242 -7.10 19.28 23.50
C LEU A 242 -8.01 18.23 22.88
N MET A 243 -7.45 17.18 22.28
CA MET A 243 -8.18 16.09 21.67
C MET A 243 -7.47 14.76 21.90
N ALA A 244 -8.26 13.73 22.18
CA ALA A 244 -7.82 12.33 22.14
C ALA A 244 -8.81 11.51 21.32
N GLN A 245 -8.27 10.67 20.43
CA GLN A 245 -9.03 9.79 19.56
C GLN A 245 -8.49 8.37 19.66
N TYR A 246 -9.41 7.40 19.69
CA TYR A 246 -9.11 5.99 19.56
C TYR A 246 -9.92 5.41 18.40
N PHE A 247 -9.28 4.56 17.61
CA PHE A 247 -9.89 3.79 16.53
C PHE A 247 -9.46 2.33 16.63
N HIS A 248 -10.40 1.42 16.35
CA HIS A 248 -10.14 -0.01 16.26
C HIS A 248 -10.96 -0.63 15.15
N GLU A 249 -10.33 -1.50 14.36
CA GLU A 249 -10.96 -2.34 13.35
C GLU A 249 -10.43 -3.76 13.47
N LYS A 250 -11.34 -4.74 13.46
CA LYS A 250 -11.00 -6.16 13.49
C LYS A 250 -11.99 -6.93 12.66
N ASP A 251 -11.56 -7.39 11.50
CA ASP A 251 -12.42 -8.04 10.52
C ASP A 251 -11.66 -9.07 9.67
N ASN A 252 -12.34 -9.65 8.66
CA ASN A 252 -11.78 -10.64 7.75
C ASN A 252 -11.64 -10.09 6.30
N ARG A 253 -11.45 -8.81 6.13
CA ARG A 253 -11.27 -8.22 4.81
C ARG A 253 -9.96 -8.64 4.16
N THR A 254 -10.01 -8.82 2.82
CA THR A 254 -8.82 -9.01 2.00
C THR A 254 -8.23 -7.67 1.57
N ARG A 255 -6.92 -7.65 1.34
CA ARG A 255 -6.23 -6.51 0.74
C ARG A 255 -6.46 -6.43 -0.77
N ILE A 256 -6.59 -7.60 -1.42
CA ILE A 256 -6.81 -7.76 -2.86
C ILE A 256 -8.20 -8.33 -3.12
N GLN A 257 -8.87 -7.85 -4.17
CA GLN A 257 -10.21 -8.33 -4.50
C GLN A 257 -10.15 -9.61 -5.35
N LYS A 258 -9.20 -9.68 -6.27
CA LYS A 258 -9.10 -10.78 -7.24
C LYS A 258 -7.68 -10.92 -7.77
N GLN A 259 -7.34 -12.12 -8.22
CA GLN A 259 -6.13 -12.37 -9.00
C GLN A 259 -6.49 -12.75 -10.43
N MET A 260 -5.72 -12.23 -11.38
CA MET A 260 -5.90 -12.51 -12.80
C MET A 260 -4.61 -13.09 -13.38
N CYS A 261 -4.75 -14.10 -14.22
CA CYS A 261 -3.65 -14.80 -14.86
C CYS A 261 -4.11 -15.44 -16.17
N GLN A 262 -3.39 -15.21 -17.25
CA GLN A 262 -3.38 -16.10 -18.39
C GLN A 262 -2.27 -17.11 -18.13
N ARG A 263 -2.63 -18.31 -17.69
CA ARG A 263 -1.67 -19.36 -17.34
C ARG A 263 -0.77 -19.71 -18.53
N ASP A 264 0.52 -19.84 -18.29
CA ASP A 264 1.47 -20.33 -19.31
C ASP A 264 1.38 -21.84 -19.47
N PRO A 265 0.93 -22.35 -20.65
CA PRO A 265 0.86 -23.79 -20.88
C PRO A 265 2.23 -24.45 -21.07
N THR A 266 3.30 -23.69 -21.31
CA THR A 266 4.68 -24.23 -21.38
C THR A 266 5.24 -24.53 -19.99
N GLY A 267 4.64 -23.95 -18.93
CA GLY A 267 5.06 -24.14 -17.55
C GLY A 267 6.32 -23.38 -17.16
N VAL A 268 6.96 -22.62 -18.05
CA VAL A 268 8.18 -21.85 -17.75
C VAL A 268 7.88 -20.57 -16.99
N LEU A 269 6.77 -19.89 -17.33
CA LEU A 269 6.28 -18.72 -16.63
C LEU A 269 5.01 -19.05 -15.84
N GLY A 270 4.69 -18.25 -14.85
CA GLY A 270 3.43 -18.35 -14.15
C GLY A 270 2.27 -17.87 -15.03
N CYS A 271 2.31 -16.59 -15.38
CA CYS A 271 1.30 -15.93 -16.18
C CYS A 271 1.91 -15.22 -17.39
N LEU A 272 1.12 -15.18 -18.48
CA LEU A 272 1.44 -14.54 -19.76
C LEU A 272 0.81 -13.14 -19.87
N ASN A 273 1.22 -12.37 -20.89
CA ASN A 273 0.85 -10.97 -21.09
C ASN A 273 -0.30 -10.76 -22.11
N GLY A 274 -0.78 -11.80 -22.79
CA GLY A 274 -1.68 -11.67 -23.94
C GLY A 274 -3.10 -11.24 -23.57
N LYS A 275 -3.61 -11.69 -22.44
CA LYS A 275 -4.97 -11.37 -21.97
C LYS A 275 -5.09 -11.36 -20.44
N ARG A 276 -6.12 -10.70 -19.93
CA ARG A 276 -6.57 -10.84 -18.55
C ARG A 276 -7.54 -12.03 -18.49
N ASP A 277 -7.18 -13.03 -17.70
CA ASP A 277 -8.00 -14.23 -17.55
C ASP A 277 -8.13 -14.62 -16.08
N PHE A 278 -9.12 -15.43 -15.76
CA PHE A 278 -9.38 -15.97 -14.42
C PHE A 278 -8.75 -17.35 -14.23
N GLN A 279 -7.60 -17.61 -14.84
CA GLN A 279 -6.82 -18.81 -14.59
C GLN A 279 -5.92 -18.64 -13.36
N VAL A 280 -5.48 -19.74 -12.77
CA VAL A 280 -4.52 -19.77 -11.68
C VAL A 280 -3.10 -19.89 -12.25
N THR A 281 -2.12 -19.23 -11.62
CA THR A 281 -0.71 -19.29 -12.03
C THR A 281 -0.14 -20.71 -11.98
N ASN A 282 1.01 -20.96 -12.60
CA ASN A 282 1.73 -22.24 -12.48
C ASN A 282 2.49 -22.30 -11.15
N ALA A 283 2.14 -23.21 -10.25
CA ALA A 283 2.87 -23.40 -9.00
C ALA A 283 4.32 -23.86 -9.22
N ASN A 284 4.57 -24.65 -10.27
CA ASN A 284 5.90 -25.16 -10.62
C ASN A 284 6.92 -24.06 -10.97
N THR A 285 6.44 -22.84 -11.30
CA THR A 285 7.29 -21.68 -11.63
C THR A 285 7.58 -20.78 -10.43
N THR A 286 6.88 -21.00 -9.32
CA THR A 286 7.07 -20.23 -8.10
C THR A 286 8.35 -20.64 -7.41
N PHE A 287 8.83 -19.77 -6.50
CA PHE A 287 9.97 -20.07 -5.65
C PHE A 287 9.81 -21.42 -4.93
N VAL A 288 8.63 -21.66 -4.36
CA VAL A 288 8.31 -22.93 -3.68
C VAL A 288 8.38 -24.10 -4.64
N GLY A 289 7.75 -23.98 -5.81
CA GLY A 289 7.69 -25.03 -6.81
C GLY A 289 9.06 -25.44 -7.33
N VAL A 290 9.94 -24.48 -7.63
CA VAL A 290 11.28 -24.79 -8.13
C VAL A 290 12.18 -25.41 -7.05
N LEU A 291 12.19 -24.88 -5.81
CA LEU A 291 13.05 -25.41 -4.73
C LEU A 291 12.62 -26.78 -4.20
N THR A 292 11.35 -27.12 -4.34
CA THR A 292 10.84 -28.44 -3.93
C THR A 292 10.77 -29.45 -5.09
N SER A 293 11.29 -29.07 -6.28
CA SER A 293 11.24 -29.90 -7.47
C SER A 293 12.29 -31.01 -7.48
N ARG A 294 11.98 -32.08 -8.22
CA ARG A 294 12.92 -33.19 -8.48
C ARG A 294 14.19 -32.71 -9.15
N GLU A 295 14.06 -31.76 -10.05
CA GLU A 295 15.14 -31.19 -10.85
C GLU A 295 16.12 -30.42 -9.96
N PHE A 296 15.64 -29.60 -9.05
CA PHE A 296 16.47 -28.95 -8.06
C PHE A 296 17.11 -29.98 -7.09
N PHE A 297 16.31 -30.90 -6.54
CA PHE A 297 16.81 -31.92 -5.63
C PHE A 297 17.92 -32.75 -6.27
N ALA A 298 17.80 -33.11 -7.54
CA ALA A 298 18.85 -33.82 -8.27
C ALA A 298 20.13 -33.02 -8.32
N THR A 299 20.13 -31.73 -8.59
CA THR A 299 21.36 -30.89 -8.60
C THR A 299 22.07 -30.87 -7.26
N GLN A 300 21.37 -31.12 -6.16
CA GLN A 300 21.90 -31.17 -4.80
C GLN A 300 22.24 -32.60 -4.34
N GLY A 301 21.96 -33.62 -5.19
CA GLY A 301 22.14 -35.03 -4.84
C GLY A 301 21.13 -35.54 -3.81
N LEU A 302 19.98 -34.90 -3.68
CA LEU A 302 18.90 -35.34 -2.79
C LEU A 302 18.00 -36.37 -3.47
N PRO A 303 17.35 -37.29 -2.70
CA PRO A 303 16.43 -38.28 -3.27
C PRO A 303 15.25 -37.62 -3.97
N ALA A 304 15.05 -37.90 -5.23
CA ALA A 304 13.94 -37.37 -6.01
C ALA A 304 12.55 -37.76 -5.46
N SER A 305 12.47 -38.85 -4.68
CA SER A 305 11.24 -39.29 -4.02
C SER A 305 10.78 -38.37 -2.87
N LEU A 306 11.67 -37.53 -2.35
CA LEU A 306 11.35 -36.47 -1.37
C LEU A 306 10.93 -35.16 -2.02
N ALA A 307 11.07 -34.99 -3.33
CA ALA A 307 10.60 -33.77 -3.98
C ALA A 307 9.08 -33.70 -3.99
N LEU A 308 8.49 -32.54 -3.67
CA LEU A 308 7.03 -32.34 -3.66
C LEU A 308 6.43 -32.44 -5.08
N GLY A 309 7.22 -32.19 -6.12
CA GLY A 309 6.78 -32.27 -7.50
C GLY A 309 7.93 -32.26 -8.50
N SER A 310 7.62 -31.98 -9.76
CA SER A 310 8.58 -31.73 -10.83
C SER A 310 8.22 -30.44 -11.53
N ILE A 311 9.20 -29.66 -11.97
CA ILE A 311 8.94 -28.45 -12.77
C ILE A 311 8.18 -28.74 -14.06
N TYR A 312 8.23 -29.98 -14.56
CA TYR A 312 7.51 -30.45 -15.74
C TYR A 312 6.31 -31.36 -15.40
N GLY A 313 6.03 -31.55 -14.10
CA GLY A 313 4.98 -32.45 -13.63
C GLY A 313 3.64 -31.76 -13.41
N THR A 314 2.72 -32.52 -12.82
CA THR A 314 1.43 -31.98 -12.37
C THR A 314 1.66 -30.90 -11.32
N ASP A 315 1.02 -29.79 -11.55
CA ASP A 315 1.16 -28.56 -10.77
C ASP A 315 0.29 -28.62 -9.50
N ALA A 316 0.77 -28.04 -8.39
CA ALA A 316 0.03 -28.01 -7.13
C ALA A 316 -1.28 -27.20 -7.21
N TYR A 317 -1.44 -26.32 -8.19
CA TYR A 317 -2.72 -25.64 -8.50
C TYR A 317 -3.56 -26.37 -9.52
N SER A 318 -3.22 -27.62 -9.86
CA SER A 318 -4.04 -28.44 -10.76
C SER A 318 -5.43 -28.69 -10.15
N GLY A 319 -6.47 -28.24 -10.86
CA GLY A 319 -7.84 -28.30 -10.40
C GLY A 319 -8.27 -27.14 -9.49
N ALA A 320 -7.37 -26.20 -9.16
CA ALA A 320 -7.75 -25.00 -8.46
C ALA A 320 -8.70 -24.13 -9.30
N VAL A 321 -9.69 -23.55 -8.65
CA VAL A 321 -10.74 -22.74 -9.29
C VAL A 321 -10.55 -21.28 -8.92
N ASN A 322 -10.49 -20.42 -9.94
CA ASN A 322 -10.58 -18.97 -9.79
C ASN A 322 -11.86 -18.50 -10.50
N PRO A 323 -12.99 -18.31 -9.77
CA PRO A 323 -14.28 -17.94 -10.39
C PRO A 323 -14.18 -16.67 -11.21
N ALA A 324 -14.88 -16.58 -12.35
CA ALA A 324 -14.86 -15.43 -13.26
C ALA A 324 -15.68 -14.22 -12.76
N ASP A 325 -16.09 -14.24 -11.52
CA ASP A 325 -16.80 -13.17 -10.81
C ASP A 325 -15.87 -12.52 -9.78
N PHE A 326 -15.83 -11.18 -9.76
CA PHE A 326 -14.97 -10.41 -8.84
C PHE A 326 -15.39 -10.54 -7.36
N ARG A 327 -16.61 -11.00 -7.08
CA ARG A 327 -17.15 -11.14 -5.72
C ARG A 327 -17.20 -12.59 -5.25
N THR A 328 -16.50 -13.48 -5.97
CA THR A 328 -16.39 -14.89 -5.61
C THR A 328 -14.93 -15.33 -5.67
N VAL A 329 -14.45 -15.95 -4.61
CA VAL A 329 -13.09 -16.50 -4.49
C VAL A 329 -13.13 -17.94 -4.02
N SER A 330 -12.01 -18.65 -4.17
CA SER A 330 -11.80 -19.98 -3.58
C SER A 330 -10.48 -19.94 -2.81
N THR A 331 -10.54 -19.84 -1.49
CA THR A 331 -9.37 -19.75 -0.62
C THR A 331 -9.57 -20.62 0.63
N ASP A 332 -8.50 -21.27 1.06
CA ASP A 332 -8.48 -22.11 2.27
C ASP A 332 -7.88 -21.39 3.48
N HIS A 333 -7.39 -20.15 3.29
CA HIS A 333 -6.93 -19.28 4.38
C HIS A 333 -7.98 -18.21 4.70
N VAL A 334 -8.35 -18.09 5.97
CA VAL A 334 -9.27 -17.04 6.44
C VAL A 334 -8.48 -15.74 6.62
N PRO A 335 -8.80 -14.69 5.87
CA PRO A 335 -8.10 -13.41 6.02
C PRO A 335 -8.33 -12.82 7.42
N THR A 336 -7.35 -12.06 7.89
CA THR A 336 -7.46 -11.29 9.13
C THR A 336 -6.95 -9.87 8.92
N TYR A 337 -7.62 -8.93 9.54
CA TYR A 337 -7.19 -7.54 9.62
C TYR A 337 -7.51 -7.01 11.01
N ASP A 338 -6.49 -6.58 11.75
CA ASP A 338 -6.61 -6.02 13.09
C ASP A 338 -5.75 -4.77 13.16
N THR A 339 -6.35 -3.61 13.44
CA THR A 339 -5.63 -2.36 13.58
C THR A 339 -6.18 -1.50 14.70
N GLN A 340 -5.28 -0.86 15.41
CA GLN A 340 -5.58 0.07 16.49
C GLN A 340 -4.82 1.38 16.28
N GLU A 341 -5.49 2.49 16.54
CA GLU A 341 -4.86 3.81 16.47
C GLU A 341 -5.23 4.68 17.67
N TRP A 342 -4.22 5.35 18.19
CA TRP A 342 -4.36 6.46 19.13
C TRP A 342 -3.83 7.75 18.51
N ILE A 343 -4.60 8.83 18.62
CA ILE A 343 -4.16 10.19 18.28
C ILE A 343 -4.45 11.08 19.48
N ILE A 344 -3.42 11.84 19.93
CA ILE A 344 -3.54 12.85 20.98
C ILE A 344 -3.00 14.15 20.42
N GLN A 345 -3.80 15.22 20.48
CA GLN A 345 -3.43 16.54 19.99
C GLN A 345 -3.68 17.59 21.05
N GLY A 346 -2.81 18.61 21.06
CA GLY A 346 -3.01 19.83 21.84
C GLY A 346 -2.56 21.05 21.06
N SER A 347 -3.31 22.15 21.15
CA SER A 347 -2.89 23.44 20.60
C SER A 347 -3.28 24.59 21.48
N ILE A 348 -2.46 25.65 21.44
CA ILE A 348 -2.69 26.93 22.06
C ILE A 348 -2.60 27.98 20.98
N GLU A 349 -3.63 28.80 20.84
CA GLU A 349 -3.64 29.99 20.01
C GLU A 349 -3.75 31.21 20.92
N GLN A 350 -2.82 32.15 20.76
CA GLN A 350 -2.73 33.36 21.57
C GLN A 350 -2.62 34.60 20.70
N ASP A 351 -3.55 35.52 20.87
CA ASP A 351 -3.41 36.87 20.34
C ASP A 351 -2.41 37.64 21.25
N LEU A 352 -1.31 38.10 20.67
CA LEU A 352 -0.25 38.81 21.36
C LEU A 352 -0.51 40.34 21.38
N GLY A 353 -1.58 40.80 20.76
CA GLY A 353 -1.88 42.20 20.51
C GLY A 353 -1.08 42.80 19.36
N GLY A 354 -1.51 43.99 18.87
CA GLY A 354 -0.83 44.67 17.79
C GLY A 354 -0.85 43.94 16.44
N GLY A 355 -1.83 43.05 16.21
CA GLY A 355 -1.95 42.26 14.98
C GLY A 355 -1.02 41.03 14.93
N LEU A 356 -0.42 40.63 16.08
CA LEU A 356 0.40 39.41 16.14
C LEU A 356 -0.36 38.25 16.80
N LYS A 357 -0.27 37.05 16.20
CA LYS A 357 -0.86 35.82 16.73
C LYS A 357 0.22 34.75 16.84
N LEU A 358 0.20 34.01 17.96
CA LEU A 358 1.05 32.84 18.21
C LEU A 358 0.17 31.58 18.22
N LYS A 359 0.54 30.57 17.48
CA LYS A 359 -0.03 29.22 17.55
C LYS A 359 1.08 28.22 17.90
N VAL A 360 0.87 27.43 18.95
CA VAL A 360 1.74 26.31 19.31
C VAL A 360 0.88 25.05 19.34
N GLY A 361 1.35 24.00 18.70
CA GLY A 361 0.61 22.73 18.65
C GLY A 361 1.53 21.52 18.75
N GLY A 362 0.97 20.43 19.25
CA GLY A 362 1.62 19.13 19.33
C GLY A 362 0.68 18.00 18.97
N ASN A 363 1.25 16.93 18.42
CA ASN A 363 0.53 15.72 18.02
C ASN A 363 1.33 14.48 18.42
N TYR A 364 0.64 13.48 18.91
CA TYR A 364 1.14 12.12 19.10
C TYR A 364 0.21 11.14 18.42
N GLN A 365 0.76 10.19 17.66
CA GLN A 365 0.04 9.12 17.01
C GLN A 365 0.73 7.79 17.29
N LYS A 366 -0.05 6.75 17.59
CA LYS A 366 0.42 5.37 17.69
C LYS A 366 -0.49 4.49 16.85
N VAL A 367 0.10 3.59 16.06
CA VAL A 367 -0.61 2.63 15.20
C VAL A 367 -0.02 1.25 15.39
N ASP A 368 -0.89 0.29 15.64
CA ASP A 368 -0.59 -1.13 15.60
C ASP A 368 -1.44 -1.76 14.50
N LEU A 369 -0.84 -2.57 13.63
CA LEU A 369 -1.50 -3.24 12.52
C LEU A 369 -0.99 -4.66 12.36
N ASP A 370 -1.93 -5.60 12.16
CA ASP A 370 -1.68 -6.98 11.78
C ASP A 370 -2.70 -7.42 10.72
N SER A 371 -2.22 -7.98 9.61
CA SER A 371 -3.08 -8.44 8.53
C SER A 371 -2.50 -9.68 7.87
N SER A 372 -3.33 -10.69 7.63
CA SER A 372 -2.97 -11.93 6.93
C SER A 372 -4.03 -12.27 5.89
N GLN A 373 -3.59 -12.86 4.78
CA GLN A 373 -4.49 -13.38 3.73
C GLN A 373 -3.82 -14.53 2.97
N ASP A 374 -4.61 -15.26 2.20
CA ASP A 374 -4.11 -16.20 1.21
C ASP A 374 -3.29 -15.46 0.15
N TYR A 375 -2.05 -15.90 -0.06
CA TYR A 375 -1.15 -15.22 -0.99
C TYR A 375 -1.56 -15.41 -2.45
N ASN A 376 -2.07 -16.59 -2.80
CA ASN A 376 -2.42 -16.97 -4.17
C ASN A 376 -3.94 -17.00 -4.44
N LEU A 377 -4.80 -16.73 -3.45
CA LEU A 377 -6.25 -16.84 -3.52
C LEU A 377 -6.69 -18.14 -4.22
N SER A 378 -6.06 -19.26 -3.85
CA SER A 378 -6.36 -20.57 -4.46
C SER A 378 -5.96 -21.71 -3.54
N VAL A 379 -6.66 -22.82 -3.68
CA VAL A 379 -6.46 -24.03 -2.86
C VAL A 379 -5.50 -24.97 -3.57
N GLN A 380 -4.44 -25.39 -2.88
CA GLN A 380 -3.46 -26.32 -3.42
C GLN A 380 -3.98 -27.77 -3.40
N ASN A 381 -3.69 -28.52 -4.46
CA ASN A 381 -4.00 -29.94 -4.60
C ASN A 381 -2.99 -30.78 -3.82
N ARG A 382 -3.35 -31.21 -2.61
CA ARG A 382 -2.54 -32.06 -1.76
C ARG A 382 -2.07 -33.35 -2.43
N ALA A 383 -2.86 -33.94 -3.37
CA ALA A 383 -2.55 -35.21 -4.00
C ALA A 383 -1.21 -35.18 -4.76
N VAL A 384 -0.79 -33.98 -5.24
CA VAL A 384 0.52 -33.79 -5.90
C VAL A 384 1.69 -34.08 -4.93
N TYR A 385 1.51 -33.84 -3.65
CA TYR A 385 2.54 -34.01 -2.62
C TYR A 385 2.55 -35.41 -1.98
N ALA A 386 1.57 -36.28 -2.28
CA ALA A 386 1.38 -37.55 -1.59
C ALA A 386 2.63 -38.46 -1.61
N GLY A 387 3.35 -38.50 -2.74
CA GLY A 387 4.57 -39.30 -2.86
C GLY A 387 5.67 -38.86 -1.91
N ALA A 388 5.92 -37.56 -1.86
CA ALA A 388 6.94 -36.97 -0.98
C ALA A 388 6.59 -37.08 0.50
N LEU A 389 5.30 -36.87 0.84
CA LEU A 389 4.84 -37.01 2.23
C LEU A 389 4.96 -38.46 2.73
N ASN A 390 4.63 -39.46 1.89
CA ASN A 390 4.84 -40.86 2.22
C ASN A 390 6.33 -41.20 2.38
N THR A 391 7.20 -40.64 1.54
CA THR A 391 8.64 -40.82 1.64
C THR A 391 9.20 -40.18 2.91
N LEU A 392 8.78 -38.96 3.26
CA LEU A 392 9.16 -38.31 4.51
C LEU A 392 8.72 -39.14 5.72
N ALA A 393 7.48 -39.65 5.73
CA ALA A 393 6.98 -40.51 6.80
C ALA A 393 7.80 -41.81 6.90
N PHE A 394 8.20 -42.38 5.78
CA PHE A 394 9.08 -43.56 5.75
C PHE A 394 10.47 -43.26 6.31
N PHE A 395 11.09 -42.12 5.97
CA PHE A 395 12.39 -41.74 6.52
C PHE A 395 12.32 -41.36 8.00
N ALA A 396 11.16 -40.92 8.49
CA ALA A 396 10.91 -40.60 9.89
C ALA A 396 10.44 -41.79 10.71
N ALA A 397 10.17 -42.95 10.08
CA ALA A 397 9.67 -44.15 10.77
C ALA A 397 10.66 -44.62 11.84
N PRO A 398 10.17 -45.10 13.02
CA PRO A 398 11.03 -45.56 14.08
C PRO A 398 12.02 -46.62 13.62
N ALA A 399 13.24 -46.55 14.08
CA ALA A 399 14.24 -47.59 13.88
C ALA A 399 13.80 -48.88 14.57
N THR A 400 14.12 -50.02 13.99
CA THR A 400 13.87 -51.33 14.64
C THR A 400 14.91 -51.59 15.73
N PRO A 401 14.59 -52.37 16.78
CA PRO A 401 15.58 -52.74 17.82
C PRO A 401 16.88 -53.30 17.19
N GLY A 402 18.01 -52.68 17.52
CA GLY A 402 19.32 -53.07 17.00
C GLY A 402 19.72 -52.41 15.66
N ASN A 403 18.83 -51.62 15.04
CA ASN A 403 19.16 -50.82 13.86
C ASN A 403 18.70 -49.34 14.05
N PRO A 404 19.63 -48.38 14.33
CA PRO A 404 19.31 -46.96 14.50
C PRO A 404 18.95 -46.25 13.17
N LEU A 405 19.05 -46.94 12.05
CA LEU A 405 18.72 -46.43 10.72
C LEU A 405 17.32 -46.86 10.31
N ASN A 406 16.63 -46.04 9.52
CA ASN A 406 15.37 -46.41 8.89
C ASN A 406 15.59 -47.38 7.70
N GLY A 407 14.51 -47.82 7.00
CA GLY A 407 14.61 -48.70 5.85
C GLY A 407 15.39 -48.12 4.65
N ALA A 408 15.67 -46.81 4.63
CA ALA A 408 16.53 -46.17 3.65
C ALA A 408 18.02 -46.13 4.03
N GLY A 409 18.38 -46.64 5.18
CA GLY A 409 19.77 -46.58 5.70
C GLY A 409 20.17 -45.19 6.22
N LEU A 410 19.19 -44.31 6.54
CA LEU A 410 19.43 -42.95 7.03
C LEU A 410 19.05 -42.83 8.52
N PRO A 411 19.76 -42.00 9.29
CA PRO A 411 19.47 -41.80 10.72
C PRO A 411 18.10 -41.15 10.91
N VAL A 412 17.19 -41.83 11.61
CA VAL A 412 15.82 -41.38 11.90
C VAL A 412 15.79 -40.02 12.61
N ALA A 413 16.79 -39.79 13.48
CA ALA A 413 16.91 -38.55 14.25
C ALA A 413 16.90 -37.26 13.41
N TYR A 414 17.27 -37.32 12.14
CA TYR A 414 17.30 -36.18 11.24
C TYR A 414 15.91 -35.86 10.61
N PHE A 415 15.08 -36.87 10.38
CA PHE A 415 13.82 -36.75 9.64
C PHE A 415 12.58 -36.82 10.55
N ALA A 416 12.65 -37.51 11.69
CA ALA A 416 11.55 -37.61 12.62
C ALA A 416 11.09 -36.23 13.14
N PRO A 417 11.99 -35.27 13.51
CA PRO A 417 11.55 -33.93 13.90
C PRO A 417 10.85 -33.16 12.76
N VAL A 418 11.31 -33.36 11.52
CA VAL A 418 10.67 -32.72 10.34
C VAL A 418 9.24 -33.25 10.16
N ALA A 419 9.06 -34.58 10.19
CA ALA A 419 7.74 -35.19 10.07
C ALA A 419 6.83 -34.81 11.23
N ALA A 420 7.33 -34.80 12.46
CA ALA A 420 6.56 -34.40 13.65
C ALA A 420 6.11 -32.93 13.58
N ALA A 421 6.92 -32.06 12.99
CA ALA A 421 6.58 -30.67 12.78
C ALA A 421 5.53 -30.47 11.68
N LEU A 422 5.68 -31.14 10.53
CA LEU A 422 4.95 -30.82 9.30
C LEU A 422 3.79 -31.77 9.01
N ILE A 423 3.89 -33.05 9.41
CA ILE A 423 2.86 -34.10 9.19
C ILE A 423 2.60 -34.90 10.48
N PRO A 424 2.22 -34.24 11.58
CA PRO A 424 2.14 -34.88 12.91
C PRO A 424 1.18 -36.08 12.98
N ASN A 425 0.20 -36.12 12.10
CA ASN A 425 -0.79 -37.22 12.00
C ASN A 425 -0.51 -38.15 10.80
N GLY A 426 0.74 -38.17 10.31
CA GLY A 426 1.16 -38.97 9.15
C GLY A 426 0.82 -38.30 7.81
N PRO A 427 1.20 -38.99 6.69
CA PRO A 427 1.17 -38.37 5.35
C PRO A 427 -0.26 -38.07 4.84
N ASN A 428 -1.29 -38.73 5.40
CA ASN A 428 -2.69 -38.48 5.07
C ASN A 428 -3.41 -37.58 6.11
N GLY A 429 -2.72 -37.19 7.17
CA GLY A 429 -3.22 -36.31 8.23
C GLY A 429 -3.16 -34.83 7.92
N LEU A 430 -3.12 -34.00 8.94
CA LEU A 430 -2.95 -32.55 8.79
C LEU A 430 -1.55 -32.21 8.27
N LEU A 431 -1.49 -31.18 7.43
CA LEU A 431 -0.27 -30.51 6.97
C LEU A 431 -0.09 -29.24 7.77
N CYS A 432 1.08 -29.04 8.37
CA CYS A 432 1.34 -27.92 9.25
C CYS A 432 2.32 -26.95 8.59
N THR A 433 1.96 -25.68 8.57
CA THR A 433 2.73 -24.56 8.02
C THR A 433 3.12 -23.62 9.16
N SER A 434 4.34 -23.10 9.14
CA SER A 434 4.84 -22.18 10.15
C SER A 434 3.98 -20.92 10.22
N LEU A 435 3.56 -20.56 11.43
CA LEU A 435 3.07 -19.21 11.68
C LEU A 435 4.26 -18.27 11.85
N PRO A 436 4.21 -17.08 11.24
CA PRO A 436 5.24 -16.08 11.44
C PRO A 436 5.27 -15.64 12.90
N VAL A 437 6.40 -15.89 13.54
CA VAL A 437 6.69 -15.40 14.89
C VAL A 437 8.04 -14.68 14.89
N GLU A 438 8.23 -13.83 15.85
CA GLU A 438 9.44 -13.03 15.96
C GLU A 438 10.68 -13.88 16.19
N SER A 439 10.56 -14.99 16.91
CA SER A 439 11.65 -15.94 17.13
C SER A 439 12.15 -16.65 15.85
N GLY A 440 11.30 -16.71 14.81
CA GLY A 440 11.66 -17.34 13.54
C GLY A 440 11.76 -18.87 13.54
N THR A 441 11.32 -19.56 14.59
CA THR A 441 11.39 -21.03 14.69
C THR A 441 10.22 -21.75 14.00
N GLY A 442 9.14 -21.04 13.76
CA GLY A 442 7.95 -21.52 13.04
C GLY A 442 7.45 -22.90 13.51
N ALA A 443 7.10 -23.75 12.55
CA ALA A 443 6.60 -25.10 12.82
C ALA A 443 7.56 -25.95 13.62
N PHE A 444 8.86 -25.77 13.45
CA PHE A 444 9.90 -26.53 14.15
C PHE A 444 10.05 -26.14 15.62
N GLY A 445 9.57 -24.95 15.99
CA GLY A 445 9.42 -24.50 17.39
C GLY A 445 8.00 -24.67 17.95
N GLY A 446 7.10 -25.32 17.20
CA GLY A 446 5.70 -25.56 17.62
C GLY A 446 4.72 -24.45 17.24
N ASN A 447 5.17 -23.33 16.65
CA ASN A 447 4.32 -22.24 16.21
C ASN A 447 3.87 -22.46 14.76
N ARG A 448 2.72 -23.11 14.60
CA ARG A 448 2.21 -23.60 13.32
C ARG A 448 0.70 -23.62 13.26
N MET A 449 0.17 -23.47 12.06
CA MET A 449 -1.22 -23.80 11.72
C MET A 449 -1.25 -25.12 10.93
N CYS A 450 -2.29 -25.91 11.14
CA CYS A 450 -2.41 -27.21 10.49
C CYS A 450 -3.77 -27.33 9.80
N SER A 451 -3.78 -27.74 8.52
CA SER A 451 -4.96 -27.89 7.66
C SER A 451 -4.90 -29.19 6.87
N LEU A 452 -6.04 -29.60 6.31
CA LEU A 452 -6.07 -30.72 5.36
C LEU A 452 -5.49 -30.34 3.99
N THR A 453 -5.46 -29.05 3.66
CA THR A 453 -4.82 -28.50 2.45
C THR A 453 -3.47 -27.88 2.78
N PRO A 454 -2.49 -27.91 1.85
CA PRO A 454 -1.24 -27.17 2.02
C PRO A 454 -1.56 -25.68 2.00
N GLN A 455 -1.27 -24.98 3.08
CA GLN A 455 -1.52 -23.54 3.20
C GLN A 455 -0.42 -22.73 2.55
N ASP A 456 -0.79 -21.62 1.88
CA ASP A 456 0.11 -20.51 1.57
C ASP A 456 -0.57 -19.19 1.97
N PHE A 457 0.16 -18.31 2.61
CA PHE A 457 -0.37 -17.05 3.09
C PHE A 457 0.73 -15.99 3.23
N ASP A 458 0.32 -14.75 3.25
CA ASP A 458 1.17 -13.66 3.66
C ASP A 458 0.64 -13.00 4.94
N ARG A 459 1.54 -12.33 5.64
CA ARG A 459 1.21 -11.49 6.79
C ARG A 459 1.99 -10.20 6.71
N SER A 460 1.33 -9.11 7.06
CA SER A 460 1.93 -7.79 7.21
C SER A 460 1.62 -7.26 8.60
N ASN A 461 2.64 -6.98 9.39
CA ASN A 461 2.48 -6.35 10.70
C ASN A 461 3.28 -5.06 10.78
N GLN A 462 2.83 -4.14 11.62
CA GLN A 462 3.48 -2.87 11.84
C GLN A 462 3.11 -2.31 13.22
N ASN A 463 4.14 -1.84 13.96
CA ASN A 463 4.00 -1.07 15.17
C ASN A 463 4.76 0.23 14.99
N GLN A 464 4.07 1.35 15.01
CA GLN A 464 4.67 2.66 14.79
C GLN A 464 4.12 3.72 15.75
N SER A 465 4.96 4.70 16.04
CA SER A 465 4.56 5.91 16.76
C SER A 465 5.18 7.16 16.12
N SER A 466 4.52 8.27 16.24
CA SER A 466 5.07 9.57 15.82
C SER A 466 4.64 10.67 16.77
N TRP A 467 5.46 11.69 16.89
CA TRP A 467 5.07 12.93 17.54
C TRP A 467 5.63 14.13 16.78
N SER A 468 4.93 15.24 16.85
CA SER A 468 5.37 16.51 16.28
C SER A 468 5.01 17.67 17.19
N ALA A 469 5.82 18.71 17.12
CA ALA A 469 5.54 19.99 17.74
C ALA A 469 5.82 21.12 16.74
N GLU A 470 4.90 22.06 16.64
CA GLU A 470 4.96 23.19 15.71
C GLU A 470 4.67 24.49 16.46
N ALA A 471 5.39 25.55 16.10
CA ALA A 471 5.11 26.91 16.57
C ALA A 471 5.07 27.85 15.36
N ILE A 472 4.07 28.72 15.30
CA ILE A 472 3.85 29.68 14.22
C ILE A 472 3.55 31.04 14.84
N ILE A 473 4.22 32.08 14.35
CA ILE A 473 3.87 33.49 14.60
C ILE A 473 3.40 34.06 13.27
N SER A 474 2.24 34.69 13.25
CA SER A 474 1.68 35.39 12.09
C SER A 474 1.28 36.81 12.44
N SER A 475 1.40 37.69 11.45
CA SER A 475 0.92 39.08 11.57
C SER A 475 -0.41 39.24 10.82
N ASP A 476 -1.19 40.19 11.28
CA ASP A 476 -2.44 40.68 10.67
C ASP A 476 -2.45 42.20 10.83
N PHE A 477 -1.54 42.87 10.11
CA PHE A 477 -1.36 44.33 10.15
C PHE A 477 -2.23 44.99 9.07
N ASP A 478 -2.72 46.19 9.39
CA ASP A 478 -3.48 47.01 8.40
C ASP A 478 -2.60 47.53 7.25
N GLY A 479 -1.29 47.33 7.28
CA GLY A 479 -0.34 47.78 6.28
C GLY A 479 -0.21 46.84 5.06
N PRO A 480 0.59 47.26 4.05
CA PRO A 480 0.79 46.45 2.83
C PRO A 480 1.62 45.19 3.03
N PHE A 481 2.13 44.97 4.22
CA PHE A 481 3.03 43.86 4.53
C PHE A 481 2.55 43.05 5.72
N ASN A 482 2.43 41.74 5.52
CA ASN A 482 2.17 40.77 6.56
C ASN A 482 3.15 39.60 6.43
N PHE A 483 3.30 38.80 7.46
CA PHE A 483 4.20 37.65 7.48
C PHE A 483 3.66 36.49 8.32
N LEU A 484 4.21 35.32 8.03
CA LEU A 484 4.11 34.12 8.84
C LEU A 484 5.50 33.50 8.98
N ILE A 485 5.91 33.16 10.19
CA ILE A 485 7.17 32.45 10.47
C ILE A 485 6.86 31.30 11.40
N GLY A 486 7.40 30.12 11.10
CA GLY A 486 7.17 28.95 11.91
C GLY A 486 8.32 27.94 11.90
N GLY A 487 8.24 27.03 12.83
CA GLY A 487 9.14 25.90 12.94
C GLY A 487 8.41 24.65 13.39
N ILE A 488 8.79 23.50 12.85
CA ILE A 488 8.28 22.18 13.22
C ILE A 488 9.44 21.26 13.54
N TYR A 489 9.26 20.45 14.57
CA TYR A 489 10.09 19.29 14.85
C TYR A 489 9.20 18.05 14.90
N SER A 490 9.61 16.95 14.27
CA SER A 490 8.89 15.69 14.33
C SER A 490 9.82 14.50 14.44
N LYS A 491 9.33 13.47 15.12
CA LYS A 491 10.01 12.17 15.21
C LYS A 491 9.01 11.06 14.92
N PHE A 492 9.37 10.21 14.00
CA PHE A 492 8.68 8.97 13.67
C PHE A 492 9.55 7.81 14.13
N HIS A 493 8.93 6.84 14.76
CA HIS A 493 9.57 5.63 15.23
C HIS A 493 8.71 4.42 14.87
N LEU A 494 9.30 3.46 14.20
CA LEU A 494 8.69 2.20 13.87
C LEU A 494 9.56 1.11 14.52
N THR A 495 8.96 0.36 15.45
CA THR A 495 9.65 -0.67 16.24
C THR A 495 9.52 -2.05 15.63
N GLU A 496 8.59 -2.24 14.74
CA GLU A 496 8.40 -3.50 14.03
C GLU A 496 7.65 -3.26 12.74
N ASN A 497 8.21 -3.71 11.63
CA ASN A 497 7.48 -3.83 10.37
C ASN A 497 8.00 -5.07 9.64
N SER A 498 7.11 -6.02 9.47
CA SER A 498 7.44 -7.28 8.84
C SER A 498 6.42 -7.64 7.79
N TYR A 499 6.92 -8.10 6.65
CA TYR A 499 6.12 -8.75 5.63
C TYR A 499 6.63 -10.16 5.43
N TYR A 500 5.77 -11.14 5.66
CA TYR A 500 6.07 -12.55 5.52
C TYR A 500 5.32 -13.12 4.33
N VAL A 501 5.95 -14.05 3.63
CA VAL A 501 5.28 -15.01 2.76
C VAL A 501 5.68 -16.38 3.20
N ASN A 502 4.71 -17.23 3.50
CA ASN A 502 4.97 -18.60 3.85
C ASN A 502 4.06 -19.57 3.11
N ALA A 503 4.55 -20.78 2.93
CA ALA A 503 3.83 -21.88 2.32
C ALA A 503 4.30 -23.19 2.92
N PHE A 504 3.44 -24.20 2.96
CA PHE A 504 3.80 -25.54 3.39
C PHE A 504 5.07 -26.06 2.70
N GLY A 505 5.22 -25.80 1.39
CA GLY A 505 6.38 -26.21 0.63
C GLY A 505 7.70 -25.53 1.06
N ILE A 506 7.65 -24.31 1.60
CA ILE A 506 8.83 -23.64 2.16
C ILE A 506 9.28 -24.37 3.42
N ASP A 507 8.36 -24.63 4.36
CA ASP A 507 8.66 -25.39 5.58
C ASP A 507 9.16 -26.81 5.26
N TYR A 508 8.53 -27.47 4.28
CA TYR A 508 8.97 -28.77 3.82
C TYR A 508 10.40 -28.72 3.30
N PHE A 509 10.71 -27.76 2.42
CA PHE A 509 12.05 -27.55 1.90
C PHE A 509 13.07 -27.29 3.01
N THR A 510 12.79 -26.37 3.93
CA THR A 510 13.72 -25.99 5.00
C THR A 510 14.00 -27.15 5.96
N GLY A 511 12.98 -27.96 6.25
CA GLY A 511 13.14 -29.17 7.08
C GLY A 511 13.94 -30.25 6.39
N VAL A 512 13.53 -30.67 5.19
CA VAL A 512 14.15 -31.77 4.45
C VAL A 512 15.59 -31.42 4.05
N PHE A 513 15.77 -30.23 3.44
CA PHE A 513 17.10 -29.80 3.01
C PHE A 513 18.04 -29.56 4.19
N GLY A 514 17.52 -28.98 5.28
CA GLY A 514 18.28 -28.80 6.52
C GLY A 514 18.73 -30.10 7.13
N ALA A 515 17.85 -31.13 7.18
CA ALA A 515 18.17 -32.45 7.66
C ALA A 515 19.32 -33.10 6.85
N PHE A 516 19.26 -33.06 5.52
CA PHE A 516 20.34 -33.58 4.67
C PHE A 516 21.63 -32.76 4.78
N THR A 517 21.55 -31.45 4.83
CA THR A 517 22.72 -30.57 5.00
C THR A 517 23.40 -30.85 6.34
N ALA A 518 22.66 -30.99 7.42
CA ALA A 518 23.21 -31.34 8.71
C ALA A 518 23.86 -32.72 8.70
N LEU A 519 23.19 -33.70 8.11
CA LEU A 519 23.75 -35.07 7.97
C LEU A 519 25.03 -35.08 7.16
N SER A 520 25.05 -34.45 5.98
CA SER A 520 26.22 -34.43 5.09
C SER A 520 27.42 -33.66 5.65
N THR A 521 27.18 -32.73 6.55
CA THR A 521 28.22 -31.92 7.21
C THR A 521 28.59 -32.44 8.62
N GLY A 522 28.03 -33.57 9.05
CA GLY A 522 28.28 -34.17 10.36
C GLY A 522 27.74 -33.29 11.53
N ARG A 523 26.75 -32.45 11.27
CA ARG A 523 26.12 -31.60 12.28
C ARG A 523 24.95 -32.32 12.94
N PRO A 524 24.56 -31.96 14.19
CA PRO A 524 23.33 -32.47 14.78
C PRO A 524 22.09 -32.23 13.92
N PRO A 525 21.02 -33.02 14.12
CA PRO A 525 19.74 -32.84 13.41
C PRO A 525 19.27 -31.38 13.44
N SER A 526 19.07 -30.78 12.28
CA SER A 526 18.82 -29.35 12.11
C SER A 526 17.85 -29.09 10.94
N TYR A 527 17.23 -27.94 10.93
CA TYR A 527 16.48 -27.37 9.82
C TYR A 527 17.17 -26.10 9.32
N LEU A 528 16.72 -25.53 8.19
CA LEU A 528 17.21 -24.22 7.74
C LEU A 528 16.42 -23.08 8.39
N GLY A 529 17.10 -22.20 9.04
CA GLY A 529 16.52 -20.94 9.58
C GLY A 529 16.59 -19.84 8.53
N THR A 530 15.66 -18.95 8.42
CA THR A 530 14.30 -18.98 8.96
C THR A 530 13.40 -19.79 8.01
N PRO A 531 12.43 -20.55 8.52
CA PRO A 531 11.58 -21.41 7.69
C PRO A 531 10.46 -20.63 6.95
N PHE A 532 10.66 -19.40 6.56
CA PHE A 532 9.74 -18.59 5.75
C PHE A 532 10.46 -17.37 5.19
N PHE A 533 9.95 -16.81 4.10
CA PHE A 533 10.46 -15.57 3.54
C PHE A 533 9.99 -14.38 4.37
N ARG A 534 10.90 -13.49 4.75
CA ARG A 534 10.61 -12.32 5.57
C ARG A 534 11.38 -11.09 5.14
N ASN A 535 10.68 -9.98 4.87
CA ASN A 535 11.22 -8.63 4.94
C ASN A 535 10.97 -8.08 6.33
N ASN A 536 12.01 -7.73 7.06
CA ASN A 536 11.89 -7.28 8.44
C ASN A 536 12.65 -5.97 8.66
N THR A 537 11.93 -4.96 9.17
CA THR A 537 12.48 -3.75 9.75
C THR A 537 12.26 -3.82 11.25
N ASP A 538 13.37 -4.01 11.98
CA ASP A 538 13.38 -4.10 13.44
C ASP A 538 13.21 -2.73 14.09
N ASP A 539 13.87 -1.73 13.52
CA ASP A 539 13.82 -0.35 13.98
C ASP A 539 13.95 0.63 12.81
N LEU A 540 13.12 1.66 12.78
CA LEU A 540 13.26 2.81 11.89
C LEU A 540 12.98 4.08 12.69
N ALA A 541 13.98 4.92 12.79
CA ALA A 541 13.85 6.27 13.36
C ALA A 541 13.99 7.32 12.26
N ILE A 542 12.99 8.19 12.15
CA ILE A 542 13.05 9.37 11.27
C ILE A 542 12.91 10.60 12.14
N THR A 543 13.91 11.50 12.05
CA THR A 543 13.88 12.78 12.74
C THR A 543 13.88 13.89 11.70
N THR A 544 12.94 14.80 11.81
CA THR A 544 12.76 15.90 10.87
C THR A 544 12.62 17.21 11.62
N TYR A 545 13.27 18.26 11.13
CA TYR A 545 12.93 19.63 11.51
C TYR A 545 12.81 20.52 10.27
N GLY A 546 11.93 21.51 10.36
CA GLY A 546 11.72 22.48 9.29
C GLY A 546 11.54 23.87 9.86
N LEU A 547 12.21 24.85 9.22
CA LEU A 547 12.00 26.26 9.49
C LEU A 547 11.42 26.91 8.24
N PHE A 548 10.34 27.66 8.38
CA PHE A 548 9.63 28.24 7.25
C PHE A 548 9.13 29.65 7.53
N GLY A 549 8.91 30.38 6.44
CA GLY A 549 8.31 31.69 6.52
C GLY A 549 7.68 32.10 5.21
N GLU A 550 6.67 32.94 5.30
CA GLU A 550 6.02 33.59 4.18
C GLU A 550 5.89 35.11 4.42
N ALA A 551 6.06 35.86 3.35
CA ALA A 551 5.82 37.28 3.28
C ALA A 551 4.63 37.54 2.35
N TYR A 552 3.68 38.34 2.80
CA TYR A 552 2.49 38.74 2.06
C TYR A 552 2.59 40.23 1.77
N VAL A 553 2.69 40.59 0.50
CA VAL A 553 2.90 41.99 0.05
C VAL A 553 1.70 42.41 -0.79
N SER A 554 0.93 43.35 -0.33
CA SER A 554 -0.18 44.00 -1.05
C SER A 554 0.34 45.26 -1.76
N PHE A 555 0.53 45.21 -3.09
CA PHE A 555 0.92 46.37 -3.90
C PHE A 555 -0.24 47.36 -4.09
N SER A 556 -1.46 46.81 -4.00
CA SER A 556 -2.74 47.55 -3.98
C SER A 556 -3.80 46.63 -3.38
N ASP A 557 -5.00 47.13 -3.21
CA ASP A 557 -6.16 46.31 -2.76
C ASP A 557 -6.43 45.12 -3.69
N LYS A 558 -5.97 45.19 -4.94
CA LYS A 558 -6.22 44.17 -5.97
C LYS A 558 -5.03 43.26 -6.27
N LEU A 559 -3.82 43.71 -6.04
CA LEU A 559 -2.60 42.98 -6.45
C LEU A 559 -1.78 42.60 -5.23
N LYS A 560 -1.69 41.31 -4.99
CA LYS A 560 -0.98 40.72 -3.86
C LYS A 560 0.10 39.74 -4.33
N LEU A 561 1.25 39.72 -3.66
CA LEU A 561 2.35 38.79 -3.87
C LEU A 561 2.61 38.02 -2.57
N THR A 562 2.63 36.72 -2.64
CA THR A 562 3.08 35.83 -1.56
C THR A 562 4.43 35.24 -1.93
N LEU A 563 5.42 35.35 -1.04
CA LEU A 563 6.73 34.72 -1.17
C LEU A 563 6.98 33.83 0.04
N GLY A 564 7.26 32.59 -0.20
CA GLY A 564 7.49 31.60 0.87
C GLY A 564 8.79 30.84 0.67
N ILE A 565 9.46 30.53 1.78
CA ILE A 565 10.68 29.73 1.82
C ILE A 565 10.64 28.76 3.00
N ARG A 566 11.22 27.58 2.83
CA ARG A 566 11.38 26.60 3.90
C ARG A 566 12.69 25.84 3.77
N TYR A 567 13.35 25.64 4.87
CA TYR A 567 14.45 24.70 5.05
C TYR A 567 13.93 23.42 5.69
N ASN A 568 14.25 22.27 5.11
CA ASN A 568 13.92 20.93 5.61
C ASN A 568 15.21 20.18 5.93
N ASN A 569 15.25 19.48 7.04
CA ASN A 569 16.34 18.58 7.40
C ASN A 569 15.76 17.25 7.90
N ASP A 570 16.14 16.17 7.25
CA ASP A 570 15.64 14.81 7.49
C ASP A 570 16.81 13.87 7.78
N SER A 571 16.68 13.08 8.83
CA SER A 571 17.60 12.00 9.18
C SER A 571 16.81 10.71 9.32
N LYS A 572 17.16 9.67 8.54
CA LYS A 572 16.55 8.35 8.60
C LYS A 572 17.60 7.34 8.99
N THR A 573 17.35 6.58 10.05
CA THR A 573 18.17 5.44 10.47
C THR A 573 17.28 4.21 10.49
N VAL A 574 17.68 3.14 9.79
CA VAL A 574 16.95 1.89 9.72
C VAL A 574 17.82 0.74 10.15
N LYS A 575 17.26 -0.20 10.91
CA LYS A 575 17.80 -1.52 11.19
C LYS A 575 16.86 -2.53 10.51
N ALA A 576 17.31 -3.12 9.41
CA ALA A 576 16.49 -3.99 8.58
C ALA A 576 17.25 -5.22 8.07
N ARG A 577 16.50 -6.24 7.67
CA ARG A 577 17.00 -7.44 6.98
C ARG A 577 15.96 -7.98 6.00
N SER A 578 16.42 -8.76 5.03
CA SER A 578 15.61 -9.65 4.21
C SER A 578 16.12 -11.06 4.39
N THR A 579 15.27 -11.99 4.81
CA THR A 579 15.69 -13.33 5.18
C THR A 579 14.99 -14.40 4.34
N LEU A 580 15.75 -15.42 4.03
CA LEU A 580 15.27 -16.68 3.48
C LEU A 580 16.28 -17.78 3.90
N ALA A 581 15.73 -18.90 4.36
CA ALA A 581 16.43 -20.14 4.77
C ALA A 581 17.90 -20.25 4.36
N SER A 582 18.87 -19.92 5.22
CA SER A 582 20.27 -19.79 4.81
C SER A 582 21.28 -20.49 5.71
N PHE A 583 20.91 -20.90 6.92
CA PHE A 583 21.84 -21.52 7.87
C PHE A 583 21.15 -22.60 8.69
N LEU A 584 21.97 -23.53 9.25
CA LEU A 584 21.45 -24.64 10.05
C LEU A 584 21.08 -24.20 11.47
N VAL A 585 19.89 -24.58 11.90
CA VAL A 585 19.39 -24.40 13.27
C VAL A 585 19.05 -25.77 13.85
N PRO A 586 19.64 -26.19 14.99
CA PRO A 586 19.31 -27.46 15.62
C PRO A 586 17.82 -27.53 16.01
N PHE A 587 17.19 -28.70 15.82
CA PHE A 587 15.85 -28.92 16.33
C PHE A 587 15.82 -28.74 17.85
N GLY A 588 14.75 -28.11 18.35
CA GLY A 588 14.59 -27.77 19.77
C GLY A 588 15.17 -26.41 20.16
N SER A 589 15.83 -25.68 19.23
CA SER A 589 16.23 -24.29 19.47
C SER A 589 14.98 -23.42 19.64
N THR A 590 15.04 -22.49 20.57
CA THR A 590 13.98 -21.50 20.81
C THR A 590 14.17 -20.23 19.99
N ASP A 591 15.36 -20.05 19.40
CA ASP A 591 15.74 -18.91 18.59
C ASP A 591 16.42 -19.36 17.30
N ALA A 592 15.78 -19.12 16.15
CA ALA A 592 16.34 -19.42 14.83
C ALA A 592 17.37 -18.39 14.35
N THR A 593 17.56 -17.29 15.07
CA THR A 593 18.57 -16.28 14.75
C THR A 593 19.92 -16.61 15.37
N ALA A 594 19.96 -17.49 16.37
CA ALA A 594 21.16 -17.98 17.03
C ALA A 594 21.54 -19.37 16.48
N THR A 595 22.59 -19.44 15.68
CA THR A 595 23.14 -20.71 15.23
C THR A 595 24.46 -21.03 15.97
N PRO A 596 24.66 -22.26 16.48
CA PRO A 596 25.93 -22.65 17.09
C PRO A 596 27.04 -22.88 16.06
N TYR A 597 26.76 -22.78 14.75
CA TYR A 597 27.65 -23.16 13.67
C TYR A 597 28.28 -21.99 12.92
N GLY A 598 28.09 -20.77 13.38
CA GLY A 598 28.67 -19.57 12.78
C GLY A 598 28.00 -18.31 13.29
N ALA A 599 28.21 -17.21 12.57
CA ALA A 599 27.54 -15.95 12.91
C ALA A 599 26.03 -16.07 12.68
N GLY A 600 25.24 -15.67 13.67
CA GLY A 600 23.80 -15.56 13.57
C GLY A 600 23.35 -14.31 12.79
N PHE A 601 22.05 -14.03 12.76
CA PHE A 601 21.48 -12.87 12.08
C PHE A 601 21.97 -11.52 12.63
N ASP A 602 22.42 -11.45 13.87
CA ASP A 602 22.93 -10.22 14.49
C ASP A 602 24.42 -9.97 14.24
N ALA A 603 25.09 -10.85 13.47
CA ALA A 603 26.48 -10.61 13.09
C ALA A 603 26.59 -9.45 12.08
N ASP A 604 27.71 -8.72 12.15
CA ASP A 604 27.99 -7.65 11.20
C ASP A 604 28.16 -8.19 9.77
N PRO A 605 27.26 -7.89 8.83
CA PRO A 605 27.34 -8.39 7.46
C PRO A 605 28.57 -7.86 6.70
N ALA A 606 29.16 -6.72 7.11
CA ALA A 606 30.37 -6.19 6.50
C ALA A 606 31.56 -7.12 6.71
N THR A 607 31.63 -7.79 7.86
CA THR A 607 32.70 -8.75 8.17
C THR A 607 32.41 -10.14 7.64
N VAL A 608 31.21 -10.64 7.80
CA VAL A 608 30.81 -12.02 7.46
C VAL A 608 30.62 -12.21 5.96
N CYS A 609 29.93 -11.25 5.30
CA CYS A 609 29.61 -11.36 3.88
C CYS A 609 30.72 -10.86 2.95
N ALA A 610 31.72 -10.18 3.48
CA ALA A 610 32.88 -9.69 2.73
C ALA A 610 33.98 -10.73 2.51
N LEU A 611 33.91 -11.90 3.14
CA LEU A 611 34.96 -12.93 3.04
C LEU A 611 35.16 -13.40 1.59
N PRO A 612 36.38 -13.43 1.07
CA PRO A 612 36.70 -13.98 -0.23
C PRO A 612 36.23 -15.45 -0.33
N GLY A 613 35.54 -15.79 -1.38
CA GLY A 613 35.01 -17.16 -1.58
C GLY A 613 33.70 -17.45 -0.84
N SER A 614 33.16 -16.50 -0.07
CA SER A 614 31.80 -16.62 0.41
C SER A 614 30.86 -16.71 -0.82
N ASN A 615 30.17 -17.83 -0.97
CA ASN A 615 29.31 -18.04 -2.11
C ASN A 615 27.99 -17.24 -1.91
N ARG A 616 28.02 -15.97 -2.30
CA ARG A 616 26.89 -15.03 -2.22
C ARG A 616 25.79 -15.32 -3.23
N LEU A 617 25.97 -16.32 -4.09
CA LEU A 617 25.03 -16.72 -5.12
C LEU A 617 23.83 -17.52 -4.59
N GLY A 618 23.58 -17.47 -3.27
CA GLY A 618 22.41 -18.13 -2.69
C GLY A 618 22.60 -19.63 -2.52
N ALA A 619 23.83 -20.10 -2.39
CA ALA A 619 24.05 -21.43 -1.87
C ALA A 619 23.48 -21.47 -0.46
N ILE A 620 22.39 -22.19 -0.31
CA ILE A 620 21.70 -22.38 0.95
C ILE A 620 22.70 -22.88 2.00
N GLY A 621 22.80 -22.16 3.11
CA GLY A 621 23.75 -22.44 4.17
C GLY A 621 25.20 -21.95 3.93
N SER A 622 25.45 -21.07 2.94
CA SER A 622 26.81 -20.70 2.57
C SER A 622 27.50 -19.76 3.55
N VAL A 623 26.85 -18.79 4.16
CA VAL A 623 27.46 -17.94 5.19
C VAL A 623 26.33 -17.41 6.12
N ALA A 624 26.25 -17.96 7.31
CA ALA A 624 25.40 -17.41 8.37
C ALA A 624 25.82 -15.95 8.66
N GLY A 625 24.85 -15.07 8.78
CA GLY A 625 25.07 -13.64 9.04
C GLY A 625 25.03 -12.74 7.81
N CYS A 626 25.05 -13.26 6.57
CA CYS A 626 24.81 -12.45 5.37
C CYS A 626 23.39 -11.90 5.30
N GLU A 627 22.49 -12.39 6.10
CA GLU A 627 21.09 -11.97 6.25
C GLU A 627 20.85 -11.31 7.62
N ALA A 628 21.93 -10.88 8.28
CA ALA A 628 21.85 -10.13 9.52
C ALA A 628 21.17 -8.79 9.36
N PHE A 629 20.69 -8.26 10.47
CA PHE A 629 20.22 -6.87 10.51
C PHE A 629 21.35 -5.91 10.12
N GLN A 630 21.05 -5.06 9.14
CA GLN A 630 21.93 -3.99 8.69
C GLN A 630 21.39 -2.66 9.21
N VAL A 631 22.29 -1.86 9.82
CA VAL A 631 21.97 -0.50 10.24
C VAL A 631 22.52 0.47 9.22
N ARG A 632 21.64 1.34 8.70
CA ARG A 632 22.01 2.36 7.71
C ARG A 632 21.38 3.68 8.08
N THR A 633 22.11 4.77 7.82
CA THR A 633 21.65 6.13 8.08
C THR A 633 21.85 6.99 6.83
N VAL A 634 20.82 7.77 6.47
CA VAL A 634 20.89 8.80 5.44
C VAL A 634 20.38 10.13 5.99
N LYS A 635 20.93 11.22 5.46
CA LYS A 635 20.53 12.57 5.83
C LYS A 635 20.31 13.42 4.60
N PHE A 636 19.28 14.24 4.62
CA PHE A 636 18.91 15.15 3.55
C PHE A 636 18.65 16.54 4.11
N ALA A 637 19.09 17.59 3.41
CA ALA A 637 18.94 18.98 3.82
C ALA A 637 18.58 19.80 2.59
N GLU A 638 17.31 20.24 2.48
CA GLU A 638 16.77 20.77 1.24
C GLU A 638 15.91 22.02 1.44
N TRP A 639 15.99 22.91 0.46
CA TRP A 639 15.17 24.11 0.42
C TRP A 639 13.97 23.94 -0.51
N THR A 640 12.81 24.38 -0.03
CA THR A 640 11.57 24.51 -0.81
C THR A 640 11.07 25.95 -0.73
N GLY A 641 10.16 26.30 -1.62
CA GLY A 641 9.60 27.64 -1.59
C GLY A 641 8.49 27.81 -2.61
N ARG A 642 7.79 28.94 -2.50
CA ARG A 642 6.74 29.31 -3.45
C ARG A 642 6.71 30.83 -3.69
N ALA A 643 6.20 31.20 -4.87
CA ALA A 643 5.83 32.56 -5.21
C ALA A 643 4.44 32.54 -5.83
N VAL A 644 3.51 33.34 -5.32
CA VAL A 644 2.14 33.43 -5.83
C VAL A 644 1.79 34.88 -6.05
N LEU A 645 1.42 35.22 -7.27
CA LEU A 645 0.90 36.53 -7.64
C LEU A 645 -0.60 36.38 -7.91
N ASN A 646 -1.43 37.09 -7.20
CA ASN A 646 -2.86 37.11 -7.45
C ASN A 646 -3.37 38.53 -7.72
N TYR A 647 -4.34 38.60 -8.63
CA TYR A 647 -4.98 39.85 -9.03
C TYR A 647 -6.51 39.72 -8.94
N GLU A 648 -7.10 40.53 -8.08
CA GLU A 648 -8.55 40.62 -7.90
C GLU A 648 -9.12 41.56 -8.98
N ILE A 649 -9.73 41.00 -10.02
CA ILE A 649 -10.39 41.78 -11.08
C ILE A 649 -11.58 42.53 -10.50
N THR A 650 -12.39 41.84 -9.74
CA THR A 650 -13.49 42.32 -8.90
C THR A 650 -13.43 41.60 -7.54
N PRO A 651 -14.21 42.01 -6.52
CA PRO A 651 -14.26 41.29 -5.25
C PRO A 651 -14.63 39.81 -5.35
N ASP A 652 -15.32 39.43 -6.43
CA ASP A 652 -15.83 38.09 -6.67
C ASP A 652 -15.04 37.31 -7.75
N ASN A 653 -14.05 37.93 -8.39
CA ASN A 653 -13.32 37.35 -9.52
C ASN A 653 -11.82 37.59 -9.40
N MET A 654 -11.04 36.52 -9.32
CA MET A 654 -9.59 36.55 -9.14
C MET A 654 -8.90 35.69 -10.20
N VAL A 655 -7.72 36.13 -10.65
CA VAL A 655 -6.75 35.34 -11.39
C VAL A 655 -5.45 35.24 -10.60
N TYR A 656 -4.75 34.15 -10.73
CA TYR A 656 -3.46 33.96 -10.08
C TYR A 656 -2.47 33.19 -10.97
N ALA A 657 -1.19 33.41 -10.69
CA ALA A 657 -0.09 32.60 -11.21
C ALA A 657 0.83 32.23 -10.07
N SER A 658 1.31 31.00 -10.05
CA SER A 658 2.19 30.53 -8.99
C SER A 658 3.35 29.68 -9.52
N TYR A 659 4.44 29.73 -8.79
CA TYR A 659 5.54 28.77 -8.83
C TYR A 659 5.69 28.15 -7.45
N SER A 660 5.83 26.81 -7.38
CA SER A 660 6.08 26.09 -6.16
C SER A 660 7.13 25.00 -6.36
N ARG A 661 8.08 24.89 -5.42
CA ARG A 661 9.02 23.78 -5.36
C ARG A 661 8.65 22.86 -4.22
N GLY A 662 8.30 21.60 -4.55
CA GLY A 662 8.05 20.50 -3.60
C GLY A 662 9.26 19.60 -3.45
N TYR A 663 9.33 18.89 -2.32
CA TYR A 663 10.41 17.99 -1.94
C TYR A 663 9.85 16.78 -1.20
N LYS A 664 10.36 15.59 -1.53
CA LYS A 664 10.20 14.36 -0.76
C LYS A 664 11.57 13.76 -0.50
N SER A 665 11.87 13.37 0.74
CA SER A 665 13.20 12.88 1.09
C SER A 665 13.51 11.56 0.42
N GLY A 666 14.78 11.30 0.17
CA GLY A 666 15.28 10.00 -0.24
C GLY A 666 15.13 8.95 0.86
N GLY A 667 15.62 7.76 0.60
CA GLY A 667 15.51 6.67 1.56
C GLY A 667 16.56 5.59 1.36
N ILE A 668 16.35 4.49 2.04
CA ILE A 668 17.23 3.33 2.10
C ILE A 668 16.48 2.15 1.52
N ASN A 669 17.08 1.48 0.53
CA ASN A 669 16.55 0.25 -0.01
C ASN A 669 16.74 -0.90 1.00
N PRO A 670 15.83 -1.89 1.04
CA PRO A 670 16.01 -3.08 1.84
C PRO A 670 17.36 -3.76 1.51
N PRO A 671 18.04 -4.31 2.50
CA PRO A 671 19.31 -4.99 2.25
C PRO A 671 19.10 -6.23 1.37
N LEU A 672 19.76 -6.24 0.22
CA LEU A 672 19.79 -7.36 -0.72
C LEU A 672 21.21 -7.85 -0.92
N GLN A 673 21.32 -9.11 -1.35
CA GLN A 673 22.62 -9.68 -1.71
C GLN A 673 23.24 -8.89 -2.89
N PRO A 674 24.56 -8.67 -2.90
CA PRO A 674 25.25 -7.87 -3.91
C PRO A 674 25.04 -8.29 -5.37
N ILE A 675 24.69 -9.57 -5.59
CA ILE A 675 24.41 -10.11 -6.94
C ILE A 675 23.27 -9.37 -7.66
N PHE A 676 22.34 -8.79 -6.90
CA PHE A 676 21.21 -8.06 -7.49
C PHE A 676 21.56 -6.65 -7.94
N ALA A 677 22.78 -6.18 -7.67
CA ALA A 677 23.32 -4.87 -8.10
C ALA A 677 22.35 -3.70 -7.84
N VAL A 678 21.72 -3.69 -6.67
CA VAL A 678 20.79 -2.66 -6.24
C VAL A 678 21.52 -1.61 -5.41
N SER A 679 21.22 -0.33 -5.66
CA SER A 679 21.74 0.75 -4.82
C SER A 679 21.21 0.64 -3.39
N ASP A 680 22.05 0.88 -2.39
CA ASP A 680 21.67 0.88 -0.99
C ASP A 680 20.68 2.00 -0.64
N THR A 681 20.68 3.06 -1.41
CA THR A 681 19.87 4.27 -1.19
C THR A 681 19.26 4.77 -2.49
N PHE A 682 18.22 5.57 -2.37
CA PHE A 682 17.63 6.31 -3.47
C PHE A 682 17.54 7.79 -3.14
N SER A 683 17.59 8.62 -4.18
CA SER A 683 17.70 10.07 -4.07
C SER A 683 16.38 10.73 -3.63
N PRO A 684 16.44 11.93 -3.06
CA PRO A 684 15.26 12.79 -2.91
C PRO A 684 14.63 13.12 -4.26
N GLU A 685 13.33 13.35 -4.25
CA GLU A 685 12.60 13.83 -5.42
C GLU A 685 12.18 15.29 -5.27
N PHE A 686 12.12 15.99 -6.41
CA PHE A 686 11.76 17.40 -6.50
C PHE A 686 10.72 17.63 -7.60
N VAL A 687 9.79 18.52 -7.33
CA VAL A 687 8.85 19.00 -8.33
C VAL A 687 8.93 20.52 -8.43
N ASN A 688 9.16 21.04 -9.63
CA ASN A 688 8.97 22.45 -9.95
C ASN A 688 7.61 22.57 -10.64
N ALA A 689 6.68 23.23 -9.98
CA ALA A 689 5.30 23.36 -10.40
C ALA A 689 4.98 24.79 -10.79
N PHE A 690 4.41 24.97 -11.98
CA PHE A 690 3.88 26.24 -12.49
C PHE A 690 2.37 26.07 -12.62
N GLU A 691 1.61 27.02 -12.08
CA GLU A 691 0.17 27.00 -12.11
C GLU A 691 -0.40 28.36 -12.45
N VAL A 692 -1.45 28.39 -13.27
CA VAL A 692 -2.26 29.57 -13.54
C VAL A 692 -3.71 29.19 -13.28
N GLY A 693 -4.44 30.02 -12.53
CA GLY A 693 -5.83 29.73 -12.22
C GLY A 693 -6.70 30.98 -12.15
N SER A 694 -7.99 30.71 -12.14
CA SER A 694 -9.03 31.73 -12.06
C SER A 694 -10.13 31.24 -11.15
N LYS A 695 -10.59 32.08 -10.20
CA LYS A 695 -11.73 31.82 -9.33
C LYS A 695 -12.77 32.91 -9.54
N ASN A 696 -13.97 32.47 -9.88
CA ASN A 696 -15.03 33.37 -10.31
C ASN A 696 -16.36 33.02 -9.65
N ASN A 697 -17.02 34.03 -9.13
CA ASN A 697 -18.38 33.92 -8.62
C ASN A 697 -19.28 34.97 -9.37
N PHE A 698 -20.19 34.48 -10.18
CA PHE A 698 -21.16 35.24 -10.96
C PHE A 698 -22.55 35.18 -10.31
N GLY A 699 -22.60 35.08 -8.98
CA GLY A 699 -23.81 34.98 -8.18
C GLY A 699 -24.36 33.54 -8.20
N LYS A 700 -25.14 33.18 -9.23
CA LYS A 700 -25.71 31.83 -9.36
C LYS A 700 -24.76 30.77 -9.90
N ILE A 701 -23.62 31.18 -10.44
CA ILE A 701 -22.65 30.32 -11.07
C ILE A 701 -21.25 30.61 -10.49
N GLN A 702 -20.65 29.62 -9.92
CA GLN A 702 -19.27 29.64 -9.47
C GLN A 702 -18.43 28.78 -10.40
N VAL A 703 -17.30 29.31 -10.89
CA VAL A 703 -16.40 28.61 -11.82
C VAL A 703 -14.96 28.81 -11.40
N ASN A 704 -14.28 27.74 -11.08
CA ASN A 704 -12.85 27.72 -10.78
C ASN A 704 -12.12 26.92 -11.87
N LEU A 705 -11.11 27.51 -12.50
CA LEU A 705 -10.31 26.90 -13.55
C LEU A 705 -8.84 26.93 -13.14
N THR A 706 -8.12 25.84 -13.43
CA THR A 706 -6.70 25.74 -13.14
C THR A 706 -5.98 25.02 -14.27
N GLY A 707 -4.89 25.60 -14.77
CA GLY A 707 -3.95 24.97 -15.66
C GLY A 707 -2.60 24.84 -14.97
N PHE A 708 -1.94 23.68 -15.12
CA PHE A 708 -0.67 23.42 -14.43
C PHE A 708 0.32 22.68 -15.33
N TYR A 709 1.63 22.90 -15.03
CA TYR A 709 2.77 22.19 -15.63
C TYR A 709 3.81 21.88 -14.56
N TYR A 710 4.25 20.61 -14.47
CA TYR A 710 5.23 20.13 -13.52
C TYR A 710 6.45 19.55 -14.21
N ASP A 711 7.63 20.05 -13.87
CA ASP A 711 8.93 19.44 -14.14
C ASP A 711 9.36 18.64 -12.90
N TYR A 712 9.21 17.32 -12.99
CA TYR A 712 9.48 16.41 -11.89
C TYR A 712 10.86 15.77 -12.08
N LYS A 713 11.73 15.93 -11.08
CA LYS A 713 13.08 15.38 -11.05
C LYS A 713 13.19 14.30 -9.99
N ASP A 714 13.84 13.21 -10.37
CA ASP A 714 14.15 12.11 -9.48
C ASP A 714 12.93 11.50 -8.77
N LEU A 715 11.76 11.46 -9.44
CA LEU A 715 10.56 10.79 -8.96
C LEU A 715 10.91 9.37 -8.52
N GLN A 716 10.56 9.01 -7.29
CA GLN A 716 10.85 7.70 -6.70
C GLN A 716 9.87 6.65 -7.23
N LEU A 717 10.40 5.57 -7.75
CA LEU A 717 9.66 4.49 -8.36
C LEU A 717 10.12 3.14 -7.80
N SER A 718 9.17 2.30 -7.35
CA SER A 718 9.46 0.95 -6.91
C SER A 718 9.35 -0.08 -8.03
N ARG A 719 10.20 -1.08 -7.94
CA ARG A 719 10.11 -2.35 -8.67
C ARG A 719 10.45 -3.51 -7.75
N ILE A 720 9.97 -4.70 -8.05
CA ILE A 720 10.29 -5.88 -7.25
C ILE A 720 11.55 -6.55 -7.81
N VAL A 721 12.54 -6.74 -6.94
CA VAL A 721 13.78 -7.47 -7.20
C VAL A 721 13.97 -8.48 -6.08
N ALA A 722 14.17 -9.74 -6.41
CA ALA A 722 14.38 -10.81 -5.44
C ALA A 722 13.32 -10.78 -4.29
N ARG A 723 12.06 -10.70 -4.64
CA ARG A 723 10.90 -10.67 -3.71
C ARG A 723 10.80 -9.42 -2.84
N THR A 724 11.67 -8.46 -3.05
CA THR A 724 11.76 -7.23 -2.24
C THR A 724 11.52 -6.01 -3.11
N SER A 725 10.86 -5.00 -2.55
CA SER A 725 10.67 -3.71 -3.23
C SER A 725 11.96 -2.90 -3.20
N VAL A 726 12.42 -2.49 -4.37
CA VAL A 726 13.60 -1.66 -4.56
C VAL A 726 13.19 -0.37 -5.26
N ASN A 727 13.76 0.74 -4.84
CA ASN A 727 13.43 2.06 -5.33
C ASN A 727 14.53 2.61 -6.23
N ASP A 728 14.10 3.15 -7.37
CA ASP A 728 14.90 3.87 -8.37
C ASP A 728 14.34 5.30 -8.51
N ASN A 729 15.09 6.16 -9.17
CA ASN A 729 14.66 7.52 -9.50
C ASN A 729 14.49 7.71 -11.02
N VAL A 730 13.43 8.42 -11.45
CA VAL A 730 13.12 8.75 -12.82
C VAL A 730 12.65 10.21 -12.91
N SER A 731 12.85 10.89 -14.05
CA SER A 731 12.28 12.22 -14.26
C SER A 731 10.98 12.14 -15.07
N ALA A 732 10.04 13.02 -14.78
CA ALA A 732 8.73 13.04 -15.42
C ALA A 732 8.26 14.45 -15.76
N LYS A 733 7.38 14.57 -16.75
CA LYS A 733 6.60 15.77 -17.04
C LYS A 733 5.13 15.50 -16.85
N ILE A 734 4.44 16.44 -16.22
CA ILE A 734 3.02 16.33 -15.93
C ILE A 734 2.38 17.68 -16.24
N TYR A 735 1.27 17.67 -16.97
CA TYR A 735 0.48 18.88 -17.20
C TYR A 735 -1.00 18.56 -17.37
N GLY A 736 -1.83 19.54 -17.11
CA GLY A 736 -3.27 19.33 -17.19
C GLY A 736 -4.11 20.56 -16.93
N LEU A 737 -5.43 20.33 -17.00
CA LEU A 737 -6.46 21.32 -16.77
C LEU A 737 -7.48 20.76 -15.76
N GLU A 738 -7.98 21.62 -14.89
CA GLU A 738 -9.02 21.31 -13.92
C GLU A 738 -10.11 22.37 -13.98
N ALA A 739 -11.38 21.95 -13.86
CA ALA A 739 -12.53 22.81 -13.75
C ALA A 739 -13.45 22.35 -12.65
N GLU A 740 -13.86 23.26 -11.78
CA GLU A 740 -14.87 23.04 -10.73
C GLU A 740 -15.98 24.07 -10.92
N VAL A 741 -17.22 23.61 -11.07
CA VAL A 741 -18.37 24.45 -11.36
C VAL A 741 -19.51 24.14 -10.40
N VAL A 742 -20.08 25.16 -9.79
CA VAL A 742 -21.31 25.07 -9.01
C VAL A 742 -22.34 26.01 -9.60
N ILE A 743 -23.54 25.51 -9.86
CA ILE A 743 -24.65 26.27 -10.45
C ILE A 743 -25.84 26.15 -9.52
N ASN A 744 -26.33 27.28 -9.03
CA ASN A 744 -27.53 27.39 -8.20
C ASN A 744 -28.58 28.27 -8.91
N PRO A 745 -29.33 27.72 -9.90
CA PRO A 745 -30.29 28.51 -10.67
C PRO A 745 -31.42 29.09 -9.81
N THR A 746 -31.83 28.30 -8.80
CA THR A 746 -32.76 28.69 -7.73
C THR A 746 -32.17 28.29 -6.37
N LYS A 747 -32.80 28.67 -5.28
CA LYS A 747 -32.40 28.27 -3.90
C LYS A 747 -32.55 26.76 -3.68
N GLU A 748 -33.45 26.13 -4.43
CA GLU A 748 -33.76 24.69 -4.30
C GLU A 748 -32.86 23.80 -5.19
N LEU A 749 -32.49 24.30 -6.38
CA LEU A 749 -31.74 23.53 -7.37
C LEU A 749 -30.27 23.84 -7.30
N SER A 750 -29.45 22.82 -7.03
CA SER A 750 -27.99 22.90 -7.04
C SER A 750 -27.40 21.84 -7.94
N ILE A 751 -26.46 22.24 -8.78
CA ILE A 751 -25.69 21.37 -9.67
C ILE A 751 -24.20 21.62 -9.39
N ASN A 752 -23.46 20.57 -9.09
CA ASN A 752 -22.01 20.63 -8.97
C ASN A 752 -21.36 19.74 -10.03
N MET A 753 -20.29 20.24 -10.65
CA MET A 753 -19.54 19.51 -11.67
C MET A 753 -18.06 19.73 -11.44
N ASN A 754 -17.27 18.69 -11.69
CA ASN A 754 -15.84 18.80 -11.83
C ASN A 754 -15.38 18.00 -13.04
N ALA A 755 -14.36 18.50 -13.71
CA ALA A 755 -13.73 17.87 -14.86
C ALA A 755 -12.25 18.07 -14.81
N SER A 756 -11.49 17.11 -15.32
CA SER A 756 -10.06 17.24 -15.44
C SER A 756 -9.49 16.50 -16.65
N TYR A 757 -8.45 17.09 -17.20
CA TYR A 757 -7.54 16.47 -18.17
C TYR A 757 -6.15 16.40 -17.56
N LEU A 758 -5.47 15.27 -17.74
CA LEU A 758 -4.14 15.03 -17.20
C LEU A 758 -3.27 14.31 -18.22
N HIS A 759 -2.07 14.81 -18.44
CA HIS A 759 -1.03 14.13 -19.21
C HIS A 759 0.18 13.88 -18.31
N THR A 760 0.70 12.66 -18.33
CA THR A 760 1.91 12.28 -17.59
C THR A 760 2.85 11.50 -18.49
N GLU A 761 4.16 11.75 -18.40
CA GLU A 761 5.17 11.00 -19.15
C GLU A 761 6.51 10.96 -18.40
N VAL A 762 7.23 9.85 -18.51
CA VAL A 762 8.64 9.75 -18.14
C VAL A 762 9.44 10.58 -19.15
N SER A 763 10.19 11.56 -18.68
CA SER A 763 10.87 12.55 -19.56
C SER A 763 12.33 12.23 -19.85
N SER A 764 12.98 11.43 -19.01
CA SER A 764 14.39 11.03 -19.16
C SER A 764 14.54 9.62 -19.70
N ASP A 765 15.65 9.35 -20.37
CA ASP A 765 16.03 8.00 -20.73
C ASP A 765 16.36 7.22 -19.46
N LYS A 766 15.59 6.20 -19.17
CA LYS A 766 15.78 5.26 -18.07
C LYS A 766 15.53 3.85 -18.59
N PHE A 767 16.49 2.98 -18.34
CA PHE A 767 16.43 1.60 -18.79
C PHE A 767 16.14 0.68 -17.60
N LEU A 768 14.98 0.00 -17.61
CA LEU A 768 14.53 -0.93 -16.58
C LEU A 768 14.04 -2.22 -17.22
N ALA A 769 14.27 -3.35 -16.58
CA ALA A 769 13.70 -4.61 -17.02
C ALA A 769 12.22 -4.69 -16.61
N ASN A 770 11.38 -5.09 -17.58
CA ASN A 770 9.95 -5.32 -17.32
C ASN A 770 9.79 -6.67 -16.59
N PRO A 771 9.22 -6.71 -15.37
CA PRO A 771 9.06 -7.95 -14.62
C PRO A 771 8.11 -8.95 -15.29
N ARG A 772 7.29 -8.50 -16.23
CA ARG A 772 6.39 -9.35 -17.02
C ARG A 772 6.99 -9.87 -18.30
N ASP A 773 8.07 -9.27 -18.80
CA ASP A 773 8.75 -9.68 -20.03
C ASP A 773 10.24 -9.45 -19.93
N PHE A 774 10.95 -10.42 -19.37
CA PHE A 774 12.42 -10.39 -19.22
C PHE A 774 13.16 -10.37 -20.55
N GLY A 775 12.50 -10.81 -21.64
CA GLY A 775 13.04 -10.75 -23.00
C GLY A 775 12.89 -9.39 -23.67
N ALA A 776 12.20 -8.42 -23.05
CA ALA A 776 12.00 -7.07 -23.58
C ALA A 776 11.36 -7.03 -24.98
N GLY A 777 10.44 -7.96 -25.27
CA GLY A 777 9.80 -8.09 -26.59
C GLY A 777 10.71 -8.66 -27.69
N ARG A 778 11.93 -9.11 -27.35
CA ARG A 778 12.91 -9.61 -28.33
C ARG A 778 12.63 -11.08 -28.66
N ALA A 779 12.53 -11.39 -29.96
CA ALA A 779 12.43 -12.75 -30.44
C ALA A 779 13.76 -13.53 -30.36
N ASP A 780 14.90 -12.83 -30.30
CA ASP A 780 16.25 -13.36 -30.18
C ASP A 780 16.74 -13.45 -28.74
N ALA A 781 15.82 -13.66 -27.82
CA ALA A 781 16.10 -13.88 -26.40
C ALA A 781 15.46 -15.17 -25.91
N VAL A 782 16.03 -15.72 -24.81
CA VAL A 782 15.44 -16.82 -24.03
C VAL A 782 15.23 -16.33 -22.61
N ILE A 783 14.00 -16.44 -22.12
CA ILE A 783 13.66 -16.16 -20.71
C ILE A 783 13.96 -17.43 -19.92
N ILE A 784 14.79 -17.35 -18.92
CA ILE A 784 15.18 -18.44 -18.04
C ILE A 784 14.46 -18.33 -16.70
N LYS A 785 13.75 -19.38 -16.32
CA LYS A 785 13.29 -19.61 -14.95
C LYS A 785 14.40 -20.33 -14.19
N ASP A 786 15.02 -19.65 -13.25
CA ASP A 786 16.10 -20.20 -12.45
C ASP A 786 15.57 -21.16 -11.37
N ILE A 787 15.97 -22.44 -11.46
CA ILE A 787 15.52 -23.47 -10.52
C ILE A 787 16.13 -23.34 -9.13
N THR A 788 17.14 -22.50 -8.95
CA THR A 788 17.85 -22.36 -7.66
C THR A 788 17.25 -21.27 -6.77
N ASN A 789 16.46 -20.34 -7.34
CA ASN A 789 15.91 -19.22 -6.60
C ASN A 789 14.53 -18.73 -7.06
N GLY A 790 13.94 -19.36 -8.10
CA GLY A 790 12.65 -19.00 -8.66
C GLY A 790 12.63 -17.63 -9.37
N ALA A 791 13.75 -16.92 -9.46
CA ALA A 791 13.85 -15.67 -10.21
C ALA A 791 13.94 -15.95 -11.73
N ASN A 792 13.82 -14.91 -12.55
CA ASN A 792 14.08 -15.02 -13.98
C ASN A 792 15.38 -14.27 -14.33
N CYS A 793 16.05 -14.75 -15.38
CA CYS A 793 17.01 -13.98 -16.14
C CYS A 793 16.69 -14.11 -17.65
N ALA A 794 17.42 -13.37 -18.48
CA ALA A 794 17.28 -13.51 -19.93
C ALA A 794 18.64 -13.73 -20.58
N VAL A 795 18.71 -14.55 -21.60
CA VAL A 795 19.85 -14.70 -22.49
C VAL A 795 19.48 -14.09 -23.83
N GLY A 796 20.18 -13.04 -24.24
CA GLY A 796 19.91 -12.32 -25.48
C GLY A 796 21.06 -12.50 -26.49
N SER A 797 20.72 -12.53 -27.78
CA SER A 797 21.71 -12.50 -28.85
C SER A 797 22.30 -11.10 -29.02
N ASN A 798 23.60 -11.01 -29.27
CA ASN A 798 24.27 -9.77 -29.63
C ASN A 798 24.19 -9.48 -31.14
N SER A 799 23.72 -10.45 -31.94
CA SER A 799 23.66 -10.38 -33.42
C SER A 799 22.28 -10.68 -34.00
N GLY A 800 21.24 -10.82 -33.17
CA GLY A 800 19.89 -11.19 -33.62
C GLY A 800 19.71 -12.68 -33.96
N ASN A 801 20.65 -13.54 -33.55
CA ASN A 801 20.61 -14.96 -33.88
C ASN A 801 19.78 -15.78 -32.86
N VAL A 802 18.49 -15.98 -33.14
CA VAL A 802 17.56 -16.77 -32.31
C VAL A 802 18.03 -18.21 -32.11
N ALA A 803 18.45 -18.89 -33.20
CA ALA A 803 18.91 -20.27 -33.13
C ALA A 803 20.17 -20.41 -32.27
N GLY A 804 21.09 -19.46 -32.37
CA GLY A 804 22.33 -19.44 -31.59
C GLY A 804 22.09 -19.33 -30.09
N VAL A 805 21.15 -18.46 -29.67
CA VAL A 805 20.78 -18.31 -28.26
C VAL A 805 20.12 -19.56 -27.70
N ASN A 806 19.15 -20.15 -28.45
CA ASN A 806 18.50 -21.38 -28.04
C ASN A 806 19.49 -22.54 -27.90
N THR A 807 20.44 -22.65 -28.85
CA THR A 807 21.51 -23.65 -28.81
C THR A 807 22.44 -23.46 -27.61
N PHE A 808 22.80 -22.22 -27.31
CA PHE A 808 23.61 -21.88 -26.13
C PHE A 808 22.95 -22.38 -24.85
N VAL A 809 21.67 -22.03 -24.62
CA VAL A 809 20.93 -22.44 -23.43
C VAL A 809 20.78 -23.96 -23.37
N ALA A 810 20.43 -24.62 -24.48
CA ALA A 810 20.32 -26.07 -24.56
C ALA A 810 21.62 -26.79 -24.21
N THR A 811 22.77 -26.29 -24.71
CA THR A 811 24.08 -26.83 -24.43
C THR A 811 24.46 -26.70 -22.94
N VAL A 812 24.23 -25.52 -22.33
CA VAL A 812 24.48 -25.31 -20.90
C VAL A 812 23.59 -26.19 -20.04
N ASN A 813 22.29 -26.31 -20.38
CA ASN A 813 21.37 -27.22 -19.69
C ASN A 813 21.85 -28.68 -19.78
N SER A 814 22.37 -29.11 -20.92
CA SER A 814 22.93 -30.46 -21.08
C SER A 814 24.14 -30.68 -20.18
N ILE A 815 25.01 -29.69 -20.01
CA ILE A 815 26.17 -29.74 -19.10
C ILE A 815 25.71 -29.83 -17.63
N ILE A 816 24.67 -29.08 -17.26
CA ILE A 816 24.06 -29.16 -15.91
C ILE A 816 23.47 -30.56 -15.69
N ASN A 817 22.69 -31.05 -16.66
CA ASN A 817 22.06 -32.37 -16.60
C ASN A 817 23.09 -33.52 -16.43
N ALA A 818 24.25 -33.37 -17.05
CA ALA A 818 25.36 -34.33 -16.94
C ALA A 818 26.17 -34.20 -15.62
N GLY A 819 25.89 -33.22 -14.79
CA GLY A 819 26.62 -32.97 -13.53
C GLY A 819 28.06 -32.50 -13.75
N LEU A 820 28.35 -31.88 -14.88
CA LEU A 820 29.71 -31.39 -15.22
C LEU A 820 30.00 -29.98 -14.67
N VAL A 821 29.04 -29.38 -14.00
CA VAL A 821 29.22 -28.09 -13.30
C VAL A 821 29.74 -28.36 -11.88
N PRO A 822 30.88 -27.78 -11.47
CA PRO A 822 31.38 -27.94 -10.12
C PRO A 822 30.34 -27.58 -9.05
N GLY A 823 30.15 -28.47 -8.06
CA GLY A 823 29.16 -28.28 -6.98
C GLY A 823 27.73 -28.74 -7.30
N LEU A 824 27.42 -29.06 -8.56
CA LEU A 824 26.11 -29.61 -8.94
C LEU A 824 26.25 -31.13 -9.26
N LYS A 825 25.16 -31.86 -9.01
CA LYS A 825 25.03 -33.28 -9.36
C LYS A 825 24.27 -33.46 -10.65
N ALA A 826 24.40 -34.60 -11.29
CA ALA A 826 23.67 -34.98 -12.51
C ALA A 826 22.18 -35.21 -12.24
N GLY A 827 21.35 -35.10 -13.29
CA GLY A 827 19.94 -35.53 -13.25
C GLY A 827 18.91 -34.38 -13.11
N ALA A 828 19.31 -33.13 -13.29
CA ALA A 828 18.40 -31.98 -13.29
C ALA A 828 17.33 -32.05 -14.38
N ASN A 829 17.56 -32.82 -15.46
CA ASN A 829 16.62 -33.04 -16.58
C ASN A 829 16.08 -31.74 -17.22
N LEU A 830 16.91 -30.70 -17.29
CA LEU A 830 16.54 -29.41 -17.89
C LEU A 830 16.38 -29.57 -19.40
N GLN A 831 15.27 -29.08 -19.94
CA GLN A 831 14.88 -29.21 -21.34
C GLN A 831 15.37 -28.03 -22.20
N ASN A 832 15.24 -28.19 -23.53
CA ASN A 832 15.56 -27.16 -24.50
C ASN A 832 14.55 -26.00 -24.41
N PRO A 833 14.95 -24.77 -24.82
CA PRO A 833 14.04 -23.64 -24.90
C PRO A 833 12.83 -23.94 -25.78
N THR A 834 11.64 -23.52 -25.34
CA THR A 834 10.34 -23.71 -25.98
C THR A 834 9.72 -22.36 -26.31
N ALA A 835 9.10 -22.26 -27.49
CA ALA A 835 8.35 -21.06 -27.86
C ALA A 835 7.07 -20.92 -27.02
N PHE A 836 6.79 -19.70 -26.57
CA PHE A 836 5.50 -19.41 -25.96
C PHE A 836 4.37 -19.44 -27.00
N PRO A 837 3.13 -19.77 -26.62
CA PRO A 837 2.04 -19.88 -27.55
C PRO A 837 1.70 -18.54 -28.23
N SER A 838 1.11 -18.60 -29.41
CA SER A 838 0.56 -17.43 -30.08
C SER A 838 -0.45 -16.71 -29.17
N GLY A 839 -0.40 -15.38 -29.14
CA GLY A 839 -1.24 -14.57 -28.25
C GLY A 839 -0.78 -14.53 -26.78
N SER A 840 0.43 -15.01 -26.48
CA SER A 840 1.04 -14.91 -25.15
C SER A 840 1.43 -13.48 -24.76
N GLY A 841 1.68 -12.62 -25.76
CA GLY A 841 2.30 -11.29 -25.55
C GLY A 841 3.80 -11.36 -25.24
N ILE A 842 4.44 -12.53 -25.41
CA ILE A 842 5.88 -12.78 -25.22
C ILE A 842 6.47 -13.24 -26.56
N ALA A 843 7.48 -12.53 -27.07
CA ALA A 843 8.14 -12.84 -28.34
C ALA A 843 9.34 -13.82 -28.16
N SER A 844 9.95 -13.85 -26.99
CA SER A 844 11.09 -14.70 -26.64
C SER A 844 10.69 -16.17 -26.52
N THR A 845 11.65 -17.08 -26.51
CA THR A 845 11.47 -18.46 -26.02
C THR A 845 11.69 -18.54 -24.51
N GLY A 846 11.35 -19.65 -23.88
CA GLY A 846 11.51 -19.89 -22.46
C GLY A 846 12.12 -21.25 -22.13
N ALA A 847 12.86 -21.33 -21.03
CA ALA A 847 13.40 -22.57 -20.50
C ALA A 847 13.60 -22.48 -18.97
N PHE A 848 13.60 -23.63 -18.31
CA PHE A 848 14.22 -23.72 -16.98
C PHE A 848 15.73 -23.83 -17.13
N GLY A 849 16.48 -23.25 -16.19
CA GLY A 849 17.94 -23.27 -16.20
C GLY A 849 18.52 -22.80 -14.87
N ILE A 850 19.79 -22.48 -14.84
CA ILE A 850 20.48 -21.86 -13.70
C ILE A 850 21.21 -20.62 -14.20
N CYS A 851 20.70 -19.44 -13.85
CA CYS A 851 21.19 -18.17 -14.38
C CYS A 851 22.69 -17.93 -14.09
N GLY A 852 23.16 -18.30 -12.91
CA GLY A 852 24.57 -18.19 -12.56
C GLY A 852 25.49 -19.04 -13.43
N VAL A 853 25.07 -20.28 -13.79
CA VAL A 853 25.81 -21.17 -14.67
C VAL A 853 25.83 -20.64 -16.11
N LEU A 854 24.68 -20.13 -16.60
CA LEU A 854 24.58 -19.49 -17.92
C LEU A 854 25.50 -18.26 -18.00
N SER A 855 25.55 -17.46 -16.95
CA SER A 855 26.41 -16.27 -16.89
C SER A 855 27.90 -16.66 -16.90
N ALA A 856 28.28 -17.67 -16.14
CA ALA A 856 29.66 -18.21 -16.12
C ALA A 856 30.03 -18.79 -17.49
N ALA A 857 29.11 -19.52 -18.13
CA ALA A 857 29.28 -20.08 -19.47
C ALA A 857 29.51 -18.99 -20.53
N ALA A 858 28.69 -17.93 -20.53
CA ALA A 858 28.83 -16.79 -21.42
C ALA A 858 30.17 -16.05 -21.23
N ALA A 859 30.70 -16.04 -19.99
CA ALA A 859 32.03 -15.52 -19.66
C ALA A 859 33.18 -16.47 -20.01
N GLY A 860 32.92 -17.66 -20.58
CA GLY A 860 33.96 -18.61 -21.01
C GLY A 860 34.46 -19.55 -19.93
N ALA A 861 33.79 -19.66 -18.78
CA ALA A 861 34.27 -20.50 -17.65
C ALA A 861 34.44 -22.01 -17.96
N PHE A 862 33.82 -22.51 -19.03
CA PHE A 862 33.90 -23.93 -19.44
C PHE A 862 34.93 -24.17 -20.54
N GLY A 863 35.77 -23.20 -20.89
CA GLY A 863 36.81 -23.28 -21.91
C GLY A 863 36.37 -22.95 -23.33
N ALA A 864 37.28 -22.40 -24.14
CA ALA A 864 37.05 -22.05 -25.53
C ALA A 864 36.81 -23.33 -26.37
N GLY A 865 35.64 -23.46 -26.98
CA GLY A 865 35.27 -24.58 -27.83
C GLY A 865 34.26 -25.59 -27.25
N VAL A 866 34.02 -25.58 -25.94
CA VAL A 866 32.97 -26.40 -25.32
C VAL A 866 31.58 -25.78 -25.48
N ILE A 867 31.53 -24.46 -25.35
CA ILE A 867 30.29 -23.67 -25.57
C ILE A 867 30.63 -22.49 -26.50
N PRO A 868 29.86 -22.26 -27.56
CA PRO A 868 30.02 -21.07 -28.39
C PRO A 868 29.75 -19.81 -27.57
N THR A 869 30.81 -19.17 -27.06
CA THR A 869 30.69 -17.97 -26.20
C THR A 869 30.43 -16.68 -26.96
N GLY A 870 30.59 -16.67 -28.27
CA GLY A 870 30.44 -15.51 -29.14
C GLY A 870 28.98 -15.20 -29.42
N GLY A 871 28.54 -13.98 -29.03
CA GLY A 871 27.28 -13.44 -29.50
C GLY A 871 26.08 -13.55 -28.56
N VAL A 872 26.25 -13.91 -27.29
CA VAL A 872 25.19 -13.90 -26.26
C VAL A 872 25.58 -13.07 -25.04
N THR A 873 24.58 -12.46 -24.44
CA THR A 873 24.70 -11.75 -23.15
C THR A 873 23.63 -12.29 -22.21
N VAL A 874 24.03 -12.56 -20.95
CA VAL A 874 23.11 -12.99 -19.89
C VAL A 874 22.76 -11.77 -19.04
N TYR A 875 21.49 -11.48 -18.94
CA TYR A 875 20.92 -10.37 -18.19
C TYR A 875 20.26 -10.93 -16.92
N SER A 876 20.95 -10.83 -15.79
CA SER A 876 20.49 -11.41 -14.51
C SER A 876 19.16 -10.83 -14.01
N SER A 877 18.84 -9.60 -14.38
CA SER A 877 17.60 -8.90 -13.98
C SER A 877 16.65 -8.69 -15.15
N GLY A 878 16.87 -9.36 -16.30
CA GLY A 878 16.11 -9.16 -17.53
C GLY A 878 16.72 -8.08 -18.46
N ILE A 879 16.32 -8.09 -19.71
CA ILE A 879 16.81 -7.12 -20.72
C ILE A 879 16.16 -5.77 -20.46
N PRO A 880 16.94 -4.70 -20.25
CA PRO A 880 16.39 -3.39 -19.95
C PRO A 880 15.70 -2.77 -21.17
N THR A 881 14.54 -2.17 -20.98
CA THR A 881 13.82 -1.34 -21.96
C THR A 881 13.81 0.10 -21.53
N ASN A 882 13.87 1.03 -22.50
CA ASN A 882 13.73 2.45 -22.21
C ASN A 882 12.26 2.76 -21.89
N ILE A 883 12.01 3.30 -20.71
CA ILE A 883 10.66 3.67 -20.25
C ILE A 883 10.30 5.14 -20.54
N LYS A 884 11.15 5.88 -21.25
CA LYS A 884 10.87 7.26 -21.67
C LYS A 884 9.59 7.33 -22.51
N GLY A 885 8.73 8.31 -22.22
CA GLY A 885 7.43 8.48 -22.86
C GLY A 885 6.31 7.63 -22.24
N ASN A 886 6.63 6.71 -21.32
CA ASN A 886 5.61 5.93 -20.63
C ASN A 886 4.83 6.80 -19.62
N LYS A 887 3.54 6.49 -19.45
CA LYS A 887 2.66 7.16 -18.48
C LYS A 887 3.01 6.79 -17.05
N LEU A 888 2.73 7.68 -16.10
CA LEU A 888 2.82 7.39 -14.68
C LEU A 888 1.61 6.57 -14.22
N PRO A 889 1.79 5.64 -13.26
CA PRO A 889 0.71 4.82 -12.72
C PRO A 889 -0.36 5.63 -11.97
N GLY A 890 -1.61 5.14 -11.99
CA GLY A 890 -2.71 5.73 -11.25
C GLY A 890 -3.18 7.11 -11.74
N ALA A 891 -2.79 7.51 -12.96
CA ALA A 891 -3.04 8.82 -13.57
C ALA A 891 -4.01 8.70 -14.77
N PRO A 892 -5.34 8.73 -14.57
CA PRO A 892 -6.30 8.70 -15.66
C PRO A 892 -6.25 10.01 -16.47
N ASP A 893 -6.30 9.90 -17.81
CA ASP A 893 -6.25 11.06 -18.70
C ASP A 893 -7.43 12.02 -18.50
N TYR A 894 -8.60 11.50 -18.16
CA TYR A 894 -9.84 12.27 -17.98
C TYR A 894 -10.59 11.79 -16.75
N LYS A 895 -11.10 12.74 -15.98
CA LYS A 895 -12.12 12.49 -14.96
C LYS A 895 -13.26 13.52 -15.10
N PHE A 896 -14.46 13.05 -14.80
CA PHE A 896 -15.65 13.89 -14.78
C PHE A 896 -16.57 13.41 -13.66
N ALA A 897 -17.10 14.34 -12.86
CA ALA A 897 -18.18 14.07 -11.93
C ALA A 897 -19.20 15.18 -11.98
N ALA A 898 -20.47 14.82 -11.90
CA ALA A 898 -21.57 15.78 -11.85
C ALA A 898 -22.64 15.30 -10.88
N GLY A 899 -23.10 16.18 -10.00
CA GLY A 899 -24.17 15.95 -9.06
C GLY A 899 -25.30 16.95 -9.26
N ILE A 900 -26.52 16.50 -9.15
CA ILE A 900 -27.74 17.35 -9.20
C ILE A 900 -28.61 17.04 -7.98
N GLN A 901 -29.07 18.06 -7.31
CA GLN A 901 -30.01 17.95 -6.20
C GLN A 901 -31.10 19.01 -6.31
N TYR A 902 -32.28 18.67 -5.79
CA TYR A 902 -33.42 19.60 -5.71
C TYR A 902 -34.05 19.50 -4.31
N ALA A 903 -33.99 20.59 -3.54
CA ALA A 903 -34.59 20.68 -2.20
C ALA A 903 -36.05 21.17 -2.32
N ALA A 904 -37.01 20.25 -2.43
CA ALA A 904 -38.43 20.55 -2.57
C ALA A 904 -39.06 20.87 -1.20
N PRO A 905 -39.51 22.11 -0.97
CA PRO A 905 -40.23 22.44 0.25
C PRO A 905 -41.62 21.81 0.25
N MET A 906 -41.99 21.18 1.37
CA MET A 906 -43.29 20.50 1.58
C MET A 906 -43.90 20.92 2.92
N GLY A 907 -44.33 22.19 3.03
CA GLY A 907 -44.69 22.78 4.31
C GLY A 907 -43.45 22.94 5.20
N ASP A 908 -43.51 22.39 6.42
CA ASP A 908 -42.34 22.41 7.34
C ASP A 908 -41.30 21.34 7.04
N LEU A 909 -41.51 20.50 6.03
CA LEU A 909 -40.59 19.45 5.60
C LEU A 909 -39.85 19.88 4.33
N THR A 910 -38.67 19.28 4.12
CA THR A 910 -37.94 19.44 2.85
C THR A 910 -37.57 18.09 2.31
N LEU A 911 -37.95 17.75 1.07
CA LEU A 911 -37.57 16.54 0.38
C LEU A 911 -36.42 16.84 -0.60
N THR A 912 -35.28 16.19 -0.42
CA THR A 912 -34.11 16.44 -1.27
C THR A 912 -33.65 15.16 -1.98
N PRO A 913 -34.14 14.90 -3.22
CA PRO A 913 -33.51 13.93 -4.11
C PRO A 913 -32.15 14.47 -4.62
N ARG A 914 -31.18 13.56 -4.75
CA ARG A 914 -29.87 13.81 -5.36
C ARG A 914 -29.41 12.62 -6.19
N ALA A 915 -28.72 12.89 -7.30
CA ALA A 915 -28.02 11.88 -8.09
C ALA A 915 -26.63 12.41 -8.48
N ASP A 916 -25.66 11.52 -8.45
CA ASP A 916 -24.26 11.80 -8.81
C ASP A 916 -23.83 10.82 -9.91
N PHE A 917 -23.23 11.36 -10.98
CA PHE A 917 -22.62 10.62 -12.07
C PHE A 917 -21.11 10.83 -12.04
N ILE A 918 -20.34 9.74 -12.09
CA ILE A 918 -18.89 9.75 -12.02
C ILE A 918 -18.33 8.96 -13.20
N TYR A 919 -17.36 9.54 -13.90
CA TYR A 919 -16.54 8.86 -14.92
C TYR A 919 -15.06 9.01 -14.59
N THR A 920 -14.33 7.89 -14.57
CA THR A 920 -12.88 7.86 -14.45
C THR A 920 -12.32 7.16 -15.70
N GLY A 921 -11.43 7.85 -16.40
CA GLY A 921 -10.79 7.38 -17.62
C GLY A 921 -9.79 6.25 -17.37
N LYS A 922 -9.22 5.73 -18.44
CA LYS A 922 -8.18 4.73 -18.38
C LYS A 922 -6.91 5.28 -17.73
N SER A 923 -6.20 4.39 -17.00
CA SER A 923 -4.86 4.65 -16.48
C SER A 923 -3.97 3.40 -16.63
N VAL A 924 -2.74 3.44 -16.11
CA VAL A 924 -1.85 2.28 -16.05
C VAL A 924 -1.57 1.91 -14.60
N GLY A 925 -1.40 0.63 -14.32
CA GLY A 925 -1.08 0.12 -12.99
C GLY A 925 0.42 0.09 -12.67
N ASN A 926 1.29 0.23 -13.67
CA ASN A 926 2.74 0.35 -13.49
C ASN A 926 3.39 1.15 -14.62
N ILE A 927 4.67 1.46 -14.44
CA ILE A 927 5.46 2.32 -15.35
C ILE A 927 5.77 1.67 -16.72
N PHE A 928 5.64 0.35 -16.85
CA PHE A 928 5.97 -0.35 -18.10
C PHE A 928 4.85 -0.27 -19.15
N GLY A 929 3.64 0.15 -18.74
CA GLY A 929 2.49 0.23 -19.63
C GLY A 929 2.07 -1.12 -20.22
N GLY A 930 1.47 -1.09 -21.42
CA GLY A 930 0.95 -2.28 -22.11
C GLY A 930 -0.43 -2.72 -21.62
N PHE A 931 -1.13 -3.50 -22.46
CA PHE A 931 -2.53 -3.94 -22.24
C PHE A 931 -2.76 -4.58 -20.87
N ILE A 932 -1.86 -5.47 -20.44
CA ILE A 932 -2.01 -6.21 -19.18
C ILE A 932 -1.95 -5.30 -17.94
N ASN A 933 -1.26 -4.17 -18.06
CA ASN A 933 -1.12 -3.17 -17.01
C ASN A 933 -2.13 -2.02 -17.10
N GLU A 934 -3.00 -2.02 -18.11
CA GLU A 934 -4.05 -1.00 -18.26
C GLU A 934 -5.12 -1.16 -17.17
N VAL A 935 -5.41 -0.11 -16.43
CA VAL A 935 -6.59 0.01 -15.56
C VAL A 935 -7.72 0.54 -16.41
N PRO A 936 -8.81 -0.22 -16.62
CA PRO A 936 -9.91 0.20 -17.49
C PRO A 936 -10.66 1.40 -16.92
N SER A 937 -11.27 2.18 -17.80
CA SER A 937 -12.19 3.24 -17.39
C SER A 937 -13.45 2.65 -16.74
N PHE A 938 -14.04 3.41 -15.83
CA PHE A 938 -15.31 3.03 -15.22
C PHE A 938 -16.27 4.21 -15.07
N THR A 939 -17.54 3.88 -14.93
CA THR A 939 -18.62 4.81 -14.65
C THR A 939 -19.37 4.35 -13.42
N GLN A 940 -19.68 5.26 -12.50
CA GLN A 940 -20.48 4.98 -11.32
C GLN A 940 -21.61 6.00 -11.19
N VAL A 941 -22.75 5.53 -10.73
CA VAL A 941 -23.91 6.38 -10.40
C VAL A 941 -24.30 6.11 -8.96
N ASN A 942 -24.41 7.20 -8.17
CA ASN A 942 -24.93 7.16 -6.81
C ASN A 942 -26.23 7.99 -6.75
N ALA A 943 -27.13 7.63 -5.84
CA ALA A 943 -28.37 8.40 -5.64
C ALA A 943 -28.79 8.37 -4.18
N GLN A 944 -29.52 9.39 -3.76
CA GLN A 944 -30.19 9.41 -2.46
C GLN A 944 -31.44 10.28 -2.49
N ILE A 945 -32.30 10.07 -1.50
CA ILE A 945 -33.42 10.92 -1.19
C ILE A 945 -33.47 11.13 0.31
N GLN A 946 -33.50 12.38 0.74
CA GLN A 946 -33.56 12.75 2.14
C GLN A 946 -34.81 13.57 2.42
N LEU A 947 -35.50 13.27 3.49
CA LEU A 947 -36.61 14.04 4.06
C LEU A 947 -36.11 14.66 5.36
N ASP A 948 -36.05 15.98 5.38
CA ASP A 948 -35.74 16.76 6.57
C ASP A 948 -36.99 17.23 7.27
N GLY A 949 -37.02 17.10 8.59
CA GLY A 949 -38.08 17.62 9.44
C GLY A 949 -37.94 19.11 9.74
N PRO A 950 -38.91 19.71 10.49
CA PRO A 950 -38.89 21.10 10.83
C PRO A 950 -37.56 21.54 11.45
N ASN A 951 -36.97 22.63 10.95
CA ASN A 951 -35.68 23.17 11.36
C ASN A 951 -34.52 22.15 11.29
N LYS A 952 -34.62 21.13 10.42
CA LYS A 952 -33.68 20.03 10.27
C LYS A 952 -33.35 19.27 11.58
N LYS A 953 -34.32 19.24 12.54
CA LYS A 953 -34.17 18.54 13.83
C LYS A 953 -34.12 17.02 13.70
N TRP A 954 -34.69 16.50 12.63
CA TRP A 954 -34.57 15.08 12.28
C TRP A 954 -34.50 14.91 10.76
N PHE A 955 -33.97 13.80 10.32
CA PHE A 955 -34.06 13.41 8.90
C PHE A 955 -34.29 11.89 8.78
N ALA A 956 -34.84 11.53 7.61
CA ALA A 956 -34.87 10.15 7.11
C ALA A 956 -34.29 10.15 5.70
N ARG A 957 -33.33 9.25 5.44
CA ARG A 957 -32.63 9.17 4.18
C ARG A 957 -32.63 7.75 3.65
N ALA A 958 -32.91 7.56 2.36
CA ALA A 958 -32.62 6.34 1.62
C ALA A 958 -31.51 6.63 0.62
N TRP A 959 -30.56 5.74 0.48
CA TRP A 959 -29.38 5.95 -0.36
C TRP A 959 -28.98 4.67 -1.10
N ILE A 960 -28.34 4.87 -2.25
CA ILE A 960 -27.74 3.81 -3.06
C ILE A 960 -26.44 4.31 -3.69
N GLN A 961 -25.37 3.52 -3.56
CA GLN A 961 -24.08 3.71 -4.23
C GLN A 961 -23.89 2.60 -5.25
N ASN A 962 -23.19 2.92 -6.34
CA ASN A 962 -22.95 1.98 -7.44
C ASN A 962 -24.25 1.33 -7.94
N VAL A 963 -25.21 2.18 -8.38
CA VAL A 963 -26.56 1.76 -8.81
C VAL A 963 -26.54 0.60 -9.81
N PHE A 964 -25.57 0.59 -10.71
CA PHE A 964 -25.45 -0.40 -11.78
C PHE A 964 -24.60 -1.63 -11.41
N ASP A 965 -24.14 -1.72 -10.16
CA ASP A 965 -23.35 -2.84 -9.63
C ASP A 965 -22.11 -3.17 -10.47
N LYS A 966 -21.33 -2.16 -10.82
CA LYS A 966 -20.13 -2.30 -11.64
C LYS A 966 -18.92 -2.66 -10.80
N ASP A 967 -18.15 -3.64 -11.24
CA ASP A 967 -16.84 -3.96 -10.68
C ASP A 967 -15.80 -2.96 -11.21
N SER A 968 -15.70 -1.83 -10.52
CA SER A 968 -14.80 -0.73 -10.91
C SER A 968 -13.40 -0.98 -10.41
N ILE A 969 -12.46 -1.29 -11.32
CA ILE A 969 -11.05 -1.49 -10.98
C ILE A 969 -10.39 -0.14 -10.74
N THR A 970 -9.80 0.05 -9.57
CA THR A 970 -9.09 1.28 -9.17
C THR A 970 -7.58 1.17 -9.29
N GLY A 971 -7.04 -0.04 -9.33
CA GLY A 971 -5.61 -0.28 -9.43
C GLY A 971 -5.27 -1.74 -9.70
N LEU A 972 -4.04 -1.96 -10.11
CA LEU A 972 -3.46 -3.27 -10.39
C LEU A 972 -2.08 -3.36 -9.74
N TYR A 973 -1.73 -4.54 -9.24
CA TYR A 973 -0.39 -4.88 -8.78
C TYR A 973 0.05 -6.20 -9.40
N VAL A 974 1.17 -6.17 -10.11
CA VAL A 974 1.78 -7.37 -10.69
C VAL A 974 2.78 -7.94 -9.70
N THR A 975 2.61 -9.19 -9.32
CA THR A 975 3.58 -9.89 -8.48
C THR A 975 4.88 -10.16 -9.23
N ASP A 976 5.91 -10.52 -8.51
CA ASP A 976 7.20 -10.84 -9.11
C ASP A 976 7.23 -12.24 -9.74
N GLN A 977 8.32 -12.53 -10.45
CA GLN A 977 8.53 -13.81 -11.14
C GLN A 977 8.65 -15.01 -10.18
N SER A 978 9.05 -14.79 -8.93
CA SER A 978 9.14 -15.87 -7.93
C SER A 978 7.78 -16.26 -7.36
N SER A 979 6.79 -15.41 -7.54
CA SER A 979 5.39 -15.65 -7.16
C SER A 979 4.53 -16.16 -8.33
N GLY A 980 5.01 -16.05 -9.57
CA GLY A 980 4.34 -16.52 -10.78
C GLY A 980 3.67 -15.42 -11.60
N ASN A 981 4.01 -14.13 -11.41
CA ASN A 981 3.60 -12.99 -12.26
C ASN A 981 2.08 -12.80 -12.40
N PHE A 982 1.26 -13.22 -11.44
CA PHE A 982 -0.17 -12.92 -11.48
C PHE A 982 -0.45 -11.44 -11.18
N THR A 983 -1.62 -10.97 -11.57
CA THR A 983 -2.07 -9.58 -11.36
C THR A 983 -3.11 -9.54 -10.27
N ASN A 984 -2.79 -8.86 -9.17
CA ASN A 984 -3.76 -8.51 -8.13
C ASN A 984 -4.58 -7.30 -8.57
N VAL A 985 -5.88 -7.36 -8.34
CA VAL A 985 -6.85 -6.35 -8.73
C VAL A 985 -7.49 -5.74 -7.49
N PHE A 986 -7.57 -4.41 -7.47
CA PHE A 986 -8.26 -3.63 -6.44
C PHE A 986 -9.51 -3.00 -7.04
N THR A 987 -10.65 -3.10 -6.36
CA THR A 987 -11.93 -2.59 -6.85
C THR A 987 -12.60 -1.67 -5.83
N LEU A 988 -13.53 -0.85 -6.31
CA LEU A 988 -14.52 -0.21 -5.44
C LEU A 988 -15.49 -1.27 -4.87
N GLU A 989 -16.24 -0.90 -3.84
CA GLU A 989 -17.26 -1.75 -3.27
C GLU A 989 -18.39 -2.06 -4.29
N PRO A 990 -19.09 -3.20 -4.16
CA PRO A 990 -20.28 -3.50 -4.97
C PRO A 990 -21.41 -2.53 -4.67
N ARG A 991 -22.57 -2.71 -5.29
CA ARG A 991 -23.76 -1.90 -5.00
C ARG A 991 -24.11 -1.96 -3.51
N ARG A 992 -24.14 -0.78 -2.88
CA ARG A 992 -24.51 -0.58 -1.49
C ARG A 992 -25.78 0.28 -1.43
N TYR A 993 -26.73 -0.12 -0.59
CA TYR A 993 -27.94 0.67 -0.37
C TYR A 993 -28.43 0.51 1.06
N GLY A 994 -29.14 1.49 1.54
CA GLY A 994 -29.64 1.48 2.91
C GLY A 994 -30.56 2.66 3.21
N VAL A 995 -30.98 2.67 4.46
CA VAL A 995 -31.78 3.74 5.04
C VAL A 995 -31.09 4.27 6.30
N ALA A 996 -31.19 5.56 6.53
CA ALA A 996 -30.67 6.21 7.73
C ALA A 996 -31.72 7.12 8.34
N VAL A 997 -31.70 7.22 9.65
CA VAL A 997 -32.49 8.20 10.42
C VAL A 997 -31.57 8.92 11.38
N GLY A 998 -31.77 10.21 11.54
CA GLY A 998 -30.98 11.03 12.44
C GLY A 998 -31.81 12.08 13.17
N MET A 999 -31.32 12.45 14.36
CA MET A 999 -31.91 13.49 15.20
C MET A 999 -30.83 14.44 15.70
N LYS A 1000 -31.19 15.72 15.80
CA LYS A 1000 -30.36 16.80 16.34
C LYS A 1000 -31.08 17.50 17.49
N PHE A 1001 -30.38 17.73 18.59
CA PHE A 1001 -30.90 18.30 19.83
C PHE A 1001 -30.17 19.57 20.18
#